data_24a95c8fd766fb6019a35f8ef7f96f5a
#
_entry.id   24a95c8fd766fb6019a35f8ef7f96f5a
#
_cell.length_a   1.000
_cell.length_b   1.000
_cell.length_c   1.000
_cell.angle_alpha   90.00
_cell.angle_beta   90.00
_cell.angle_gamma   90.00
#
_symmetry.space_group_name_H-M   'P 1'
#
loop_
_entity.id
_entity.type
_entity.pdbx_description
1 polymer ?
#
loop_
_entity_poly.entity_id
_entity_poly.type
_entity_poly.pdbx_seq_one_letter_code
_entity_poly.pdbx_strand_id
1 'polypeptide(L)'
;MDEEQMMREAADEKLINDAFQRLLDNYLASRHRKKVDIITKAFNFARQAHKGVRRLSGEPYIMHPIAVAQIACEEVGLGSTSICAALLHDVVEDTDYTTEDIENMFGPKIAQIVDGLTKISGGIFGEQASAQAENFKKLLLTMSDDIRVILIKICDRLHNMRTLESQPANKQYKIAGETLYIYAPLANRLGLYKVKSELENLSFRYEHPEEYASIKSKLASTEASRHELFDQFTNPIEAALKEMGIKYQIKERVKTPYSIWSKMQNKHVTFDEIYDILAVRIIFTPDKREEEINECFNIYVAISKIYKSHPDRLRDWLSHPKANGYQALHVTLMSKQGRWIEVQIRSDRMDEIAEQGFAAHWKYKEGEDAEYTEDENELNEWLRTIKEILDDPQPDAMDFLDAIKLNLFASEIFVFTPKGEIKTMPTGCTALDFAFSIHTFLGSHCIGAKVNHKLVPLSHKLQSGDQVEILTSKSQHVQPSWINFVSTAKAKAKIQAILRRNNREQQKQGEEMFHQFLQKNGIEDSLNAADQLAEFHEVRNREYFFQALAEKTILLGEKDVDELQGKNKSNKGGWRKLVPFLGRGKDSKRKLEDKGQEFFVVTKDFNRKKPVFISDENINQYKFKHCCHPIPGDDILGFIDGKRQIEIHKRDCPIAAKLKASFGNRILDAKWDMQKKLHFDAVIRLEGIDRVGMLLDISKIISSQMNVNIHKLTIASNDGVFDGTVEMRVFDRENVQEIMDKLKTVDGLQEVTQIM
;
A
#
# COMPACT_ATOMS: atom_id res chain seq x y z
N MET A 1 -47.66 19.70 10.92
CA MET A 1 -46.47 18.99 11.43
C MET A 1 -46.87 18.29 12.70
N ASP A 2 -46.52 17.02 12.82
CA ASP A 2 -46.81 16.19 13.97
C ASP A 2 -45.91 16.63 15.15
N GLU A 3 -46.41 16.57 16.39
CA GLU A 3 -45.68 17.02 17.59
C GLU A 3 -44.33 16.29 17.73
N GLU A 4 -44.28 15.04 17.33
CA GLU A 4 -43.07 14.20 17.28
C GLU A 4 -42.04 14.72 16.26
N GLN A 5 -42.49 15.22 15.11
CA GLN A 5 -41.61 15.83 14.09
C GLN A 5 -41.03 17.17 14.59
N MET A 6 -41.83 17.99 15.29
CA MET A 6 -41.34 19.25 15.88
C MET A 6 -40.30 19.00 16.99
N MET A 7 -40.53 17.99 17.84
CA MET A 7 -39.57 17.60 18.87
C MET A 7 -38.24 17.10 18.26
N ARG A 8 -38.32 16.32 17.18
CA ARG A 8 -37.14 15.81 16.46
C ARG A 8 -36.32 16.94 15.79
N GLU A 9 -37.02 17.88 15.13
CA GLU A 9 -36.38 19.06 14.53
C GLU A 9 -35.70 19.95 15.59
N ALA A 10 -36.34 20.15 16.75
CA ALA A 10 -35.73 20.91 17.84
C ALA A 10 -34.49 20.20 18.44
N ALA A 11 -34.52 18.86 18.54
CA ALA A 11 -33.36 18.07 18.98
C ALA A 11 -32.23 18.13 17.99
N ASP A 12 -32.50 18.01 16.68
CA ASP A 12 -31.50 18.14 15.60
C ASP A 12 -30.86 19.52 15.60
N GLU A 13 -31.64 20.58 15.73
CA GLU A 13 -31.16 21.97 15.84
C GLU A 13 -30.21 22.17 17.01
N LYS A 14 -30.52 21.64 18.16
CA LYS A 14 -29.67 21.70 19.34
C LYS A 14 -28.37 20.95 19.08
N LEU A 15 -28.43 19.73 18.51
CA LEU A 15 -27.27 18.90 18.20
C LEU A 15 -26.30 19.62 17.23
N ILE A 16 -26.86 20.24 16.17
CA ILE A 16 -26.09 20.98 15.17
C ILE A 16 -25.41 22.20 15.81
N ASN A 17 -26.13 22.97 16.59
CA ASN A 17 -25.62 24.17 17.23
C ASN A 17 -24.51 23.83 18.26
N ASP A 18 -24.73 22.79 19.09
CA ASP A 18 -23.74 22.33 20.07
C ASP A 18 -22.46 21.82 19.40
N ALA A 19 -22.59 21.13 18.27
CA ALA A 19 -21.43 20.64 17.50
C ALA A 19 -20.65 21.80 16.84
N PHE A 20 -21.35 22.76 16.26
CA PHE A 20 -20.71 23.95 15.67
C PHE A 20 -20.06 24.84 16.75
N GLN A 21 -20.68 25.00 17.89
CA GLN A 21 -20.09 25.77 19.00
C GLN A 21 -18.79 25.12 19.48
N ARG A 22 -18.75 23.80 19.62
CA ARG A 22 -17.49 23.07 19.94
C ARG A 22 -16.39 23.32 18.91
N LEU A 23 -16.73 23.30 17.61
CA LEU A 23 -15.77 23.63 16.55
C LEU A 23 -15.21 25.05 16.73
N LEU A 24 -16.07 26.03 17.04
CA LEU A 24 -15.64 27.42 17.26
C LEU A 24 -14.77 27.56 18.51
N ASP A 25 -15.14 26.91 19.62
CA ASP A 25 -14.38 26.94 20.87
C ASP A 25 -12.96 26.39 20.67
N ASN A 26 -12.85 25.26 19.94
CA ASN A 26 -11.56 24.66 19.62
C ASN A 26 -10.72 25.52 18.66
N TYR A 27 -11.37 26.12 17.64
CA TYR A 27 -10.69 27.06 16.76
C TYR A 27 -10.21 28.30 17.53
N LEU A 28 -11.00 28.84 18.45
CA LEU A 28 -10.64 29.98 19.30
C LEU A 28 -9.53 29.64 20.30
N ALA A 29 -9.44 28.40 20.76
CA ALA A 29 -8.33 27.92 21.58
C ALA A 29 -7.04 27.69 20.77
N SER A 30 -7.13 27.54 19.46
CA SER A 30 -5.97 27.33 18.56
C SER A 30 -5.11 28.59 18.45
N ARG A 31 -3.89 28.45 17.92
CA ARG A 31 -2.95 29.56 17.68
C ARG A 31 -3.22 30.35 16.39
N HIS A 32 -4.24 29.98 15.60
CA HIS A 32 -4.58 30.64 14.34
C HIS A 32 -5.20 32.03 14.52
N ARG A 33 -5.16 32.84 13.45
CA ARG A 33 -5.89 34.12 13.42
C ARG A 33 -7.39 33.89 13.58
N LYS A 34 -8.06 34.68 14.41
CA LYS A 34 -9.48 34.50 14.77
C LYS A 34 -10.41 35.03 13.68
N LYS A 35 -10.61 34.25 12.62
CA LYS A 35 -11.52 34.57 11.49
C LYS A 35 -12.84 33.82 11.65
N VAL A 36 -13.57 34.11 12.73
CA VAL A 36 -14.83 33.41 13.08
C VAL A 36 -15.94 33.70 12.07
N ASP A 37 -16.03 34.92 11.54
CA ASP A 37 -17.11 35.36 10.66
C ASP A 37 -17.18 34.51 9.38
N ILE A 38 -16.06 34.23 8.74
CA ILE A 38 -16.03 33.41 7.51
C ILE A 38 -16.39 31.94 7.79
N ILE A 39 -15.97 31.41 8.94
CA ILE A 39 -16.31 30.03 9.36
C ILE A 39 -17.82 29.94 9.63
N THR A 40 -18.37 30.91 10.33
CA THR A 40 -19.81 30.99 10.60
C THR A 40 -20.61 31.14 9.30
N LYS A 41 -20.13 31.95 8.36
CA LYS A 41 -20.73 32.08 7.02
C LYS A 41 -20.73 30.75 6.27
N ALA A 42 -19.59 30.03 6.26
CA ALA A 42 -19.47 28.73 5.61
C ALA A 42 -20.40 27.68 6.24
N PHE A 43 -20.45 27.63 7.57
CA PHE A 43 -21.38 26.75 8.28
C PHE A 43 -22.84 27.00 7.94
N ASN A 44 -23.29 28.27 8.01
CA ASN A 44 -24.69 28.62 7.70
C ASN A 44 -25.03 28.27 6.24
N PHE A 45 -24.12 28.46 5.31
CA PHE A 45 -24.30 28.12 3.91
C PHE A 45 -24.40 26.60 3.73
N ALA A 46 -23.46 25.82 4.28
CA ALA A 46 -23.49 24.36 4.21
C ALA A 46 -24.75 23.77 4.88
N ARG A 47 -25.16 24.32 6.03
CA ARG A 47 -26.41 23.94 6.73
C ARG A 47 -27.66 24.16 5.87
N GLN A 48 -27.72 25.29 5.15
CA GLN A 48 -28.82 25.58 4.24
C GLN A 48 -28.80 24.66 3.01
N ALA A 49 -27.62 24.40 2.45
CA ALA A 49 -27.44 23.53 1.28
C ALA A 49 -27.88 22.09 1.56
N HIS A 50 -27.57 21.55 2.74
CA HIS A 50 -27.92 20.19 3.13
C HIS A 50 -29.21 20.08 3.97
N LYS A 51 -30.05 21.12 3.96
CA LYS A 51 -31.28 21.13 4.75
C LYS A 51 -32.24 19.99 4.38
N GLY A 52 -32.65 19.20 5.36
CA GLY A 52 -33.57 18.06 5.18
C GLY A 52 -32.90 16.76 4.73
N VAL A 53 -31.59 16.77 4.40
CA VAL A 53 -30.85 15.57 4.05
C VAL A 53 -30.37 14.86 5.33
N ARG A 54 -30.45 13.51 5.35
CA ARG A 54 -30.00 12.67 6.47
C ARG A 54 -29.02 11.60 6.01
N ARG A 55 -28.09 11.27 6.90
CA ARG A 55 -27.20 10.12 6.72
C ARG A 55 -27.92 8.79 6.97
N LEU A 56 -27.31 7.68 6.58
CA LEU A 56 -27.81 6.32 6.86
C LEU A 56 -27.90 6.02 8.38
N SER A 57 -27.08 6.68 9.20
CA SER A 57 -27.15 6.66 10.66
C SER A 57 -28.40 7.34 11.23
N GLY A 58 -29.13 8.12 10.41
CA GLY A 58 -30.33 8.86 10.81
C GLY A 58 -30.08 10.30 11.27
N GLU A 59 -28.81 10.72 11.41
CA GLU A 59 -28.45 12.12 11.78
C GLU A 59 -28.61 13.09 10.59
N PRO A 60 -28.82 14.42 10.89
CA PRO A 60 -28.76 15.45 9.86
C PRO A 60 -27.39 15.39 9.11
N TYR A 61 -27.42 15.54 7.77
CA TYR A 61 -26.21 15.41 6.96
C TYR A 61 -25.10 16.40 7.34
N ILE A 62 -25.48 17.64 7.74
CA ILE A 62 -24.55 18.70 8.14
C ILE A 62 -23.62 18.30 9.30
N MET A 63 -23.97 17.28 10.09
CA MET A 63 -23.12 16.77 11.17
C MET A 63 -21.81 16.20 10.64
N HIS A 64 -21.80 15.67 9.40
CA HIS A 64 -20.60 15.17 8.75
C HIS A 64 -19.62 16.30 8.41
N PRO A 65 -19.97 17.34 7.65
CA PRO A 65 -19.06 18.47 7.40
C PRO A 65 -18.54 19.14 8.67
N ILE A 66 -19.38 19.27 9.72
CA ILE A 66 -18.95 19.81 11.02
C ILE A 66 -17.87 18.91 11.64
N ALA A 67 -18.10 17.58 11.66
CA ALA A 67 -17.13 16.64 12.22
C ALA A 67 -15.82 16.60 11.43
N VAL A 68 -15.87 16.69 10.10
CA VAL A 68 -14.67 16.80 9.24
C VAL A 68 -13.90 18.08 9.55
N ALA A 69 -14.61 19.21 9.68
CA ALA A 69 -14.02 20.50 10.04
C ALA A 69 -13.41 20.47 11.46
N GLN A 70 -14.02 19.75 12.39
CA GLN A 70 -13.53 19.57 13.75
C GLN A 70 -12.23 18.73 13.76
N ILE A 71 -12.19 17.62 13.04
CA ILE A 71 -10.95 16.81 12.87
C ILE A 71 -9.86 17.66 12.24
N ALA A 72 -10.18 18.43 11.19
CA ALA A 72 -9.22 19.32 10.53
C ALA A 72 -8.64 20.38 11.48
N CYS A 73 -9.46 20.93 12.38
CA CYS A 73 -9.06 21.92 13.37
C CYS A 73 -8.24 21.31 14.52
N GLU A 74 -8.78 20.28 15.18
CA GLU A 74 -8.23 19.73 16.43
C GLU A 74 -7.09 18.74 16.20
N GLU A 75 -7.28 17.79 15.28
CA GLU A 75 -6.38 16.66 15.12
C GLU A 75 -5.28 16.95 14.10
N VAL A 76 -5.59 17.71 13.05
CA VAL A 76 -4.62 18.09 12.01
C VAL A 76 -4.07 19.50 12.23
N GLY A 77 -4.80 20.38 12.92
CA GLY A 77 -4.35 21.74 13.26
C GLY A 77 -4.45 22.73 12.09
N LEU A 78 -5.42 22.57 11.21
CA LEU A 78 -5.62 23.43 10.04
C LEU A 78 -6.36 24.75 10.41
N GLY A 79 -6.09 25.81 9.63
CA GLY A 79 -6.66 27.14 9.84
C GLY A 79 -7.99 27.36 9.15
N SER A 80 -8.52 28.61 9.27
CA SER A 80 -9.85 29.02 8.81
C SER A 80 -10.18 28.67 7.37
N THR A 81 -9.25 28.81 6.42
CA THR A 81 -9.45 28.48 5.00
C THR A 81 -9.79 27.00 4.81
N SER A 82 -9.05 26.12 5.47
CA SER A 82 -9.28 24.67 5.41
C SER A 82 -10.53 24.24 6.16
N ILE A 83 -10.84 24.90 7.31
CA ILE A 83 -12.09 24.69 8.07
C ILE A 83 -13.30 25.04 7.21
N CYS A 84 -13.27 26.19 6.51
CA CYS A 84 -14.34 26.56 5.58
C CYS A 84 -14.46 25.56 4.43
N ALA A 85 -13.35 25.15 3.83
CA ALA A 85 -13.37 24.14 2.76
C ALA A 85 -13.89 22.78 3.25
N ALA A 86 -13.58 22.38 4.50
CA ALA A 86 -14.11 21.17 5.11
C ALA A 86 -15.63 21.26 5.40
N LEU A 87 -16.14 22.44 5.78
CA LEU A 87 -17.58 22.65 5.92
C LEU A 87 -18.33 22.62 4.58
N LEU A 88 -17.65 22.97 3.48
CA LEU A 88 -18.24 23.14 2.14
C LEU A 88 -17.92 21.97 1.17
N HIS A 89 -17.15 20.95 1.61
CA HIS A 89 -16.56 19.98 0.71
C HIS A 89 -17.58 19.16 -0.11
N ASP A 90 -18.73 18.86 0.46
CA ASP A 90 -19.80 18.09 -0.20
C ASP A 90 -20.87 18.98 -0.86
N VAL A 91 -20.80 20.31 -0.68
CA VAL A 91 -21.86 21.21 -1.20
C VAL A 91 -21.93 21.16 -2.73
N VAL A 92 -20.78 21.20 -3.40
CA VAL A 92 -20.75 21.17 -4.87
C VAL A 92 -21.05 19.77 -5.43
N GLU A 93 -20.79 18.71 -4.65
CA GLU A 93 -21.04 17.33 -5.05
C GLU A 93 -22.51 16.91 -4.87
N ASP A 94 -23.10 17.30 -3.76
CA ASP A 94 -24.41 16.80 -3.31
C ASP A 94 -25.56 17.78 -3.56
N THR A 95 -25.28 18.99 -4.09
CA THR A 95 -26.29 20.04 -4.32
C THR A 95 -26.13 20.72 -5.67
N ASP A 96 -27.06 21.62 -6.03
CA ASP A 96 -27.03 22.38 -7.29
C ASP A 96 -26.02 23.55 -7.32
N TYR A 97 -25.30 23.80 -6.21
CA TYR A 97 -24.29 24.86 -6.15
C TYR A 97 -23.03 24.49 -6.93
N THR A 98 -22.45 25.47 -7.60
CA THR A 98 -21.23 25.31 -8.41
C THR A 98 -19.98 25.81 -7.69
N THR A 99 -18.80 25.46 -8.20
CA THR A 99 -17.53 25.99 -7.69
C THR A 99 -17.47 27.53 -7.86
N GLU A 100 -18.09 28.09 -8.90
CA GLU A 100 -18.16 29.53 -9.13
C GLU A 100 -19.00 30.23 -8.03
N ASP A 101 -20.08 29.61 -7.57
CA ASP A 101 -20.86 30.13 -6.43
C ASP A 101 -20.01 30.17 -5.16
N ILE A 102 -19.22 29.13 -4.90
CA ILE A 102 -18.30 29.10 -3.75
C ILE A 102 -17.23 30.19 -3.91
N GLU A 103 -16.69 30.40 -5.10
CA GLU A 103 -15.67 31.44 -5.35
C GLU A 103 -16.24 32.84 -5.08
N ASN A 104 -17.43 33.14 -5.59
CA ASN A 104 -18.11 34.43 -5.40
C ASN A 104 -18.40 34.70 -3.92
N MET A 105 -18.70 33.67 -3.13
CA MET A 105 -19.10 33.84 -1.73
C MET A 105 -17.95 33.81 -0.74
N PHE A 106 -16.92 32.98 -0.98
CA PHE A 106 -15.85 32.66 -0.03
C PHE A 106 -14.45 32.96 -0.57
N GLY A 107 -14.34 33.35 -1.82
CA GLY A 107 -13.11 33.72 -2.51
C GLY A 107 -12.37 32.54 -3.18
N PRO A 108 -11.41 32.84 -4.08
CA PRO A 108 -10.81 31.86 -4.98
C PRO A 108 -10.06 30.74 -4.22
N LYS A 109 -9.45 31.04 -3.09
CA LYS A 109 -8.64 30.07 -2.35
C LYS A 109 -9.47 28.94 -1.72
N ILE A 110 -10.66 29.26 -1.19
CA ILE A 110 -11.57 28.26 -0.63
C ILE A 110 -12.21 27.47 -1.78
N ALA A 111 -12.63 28.16 -2.85
CA ALA A 111 -13.19 27.52 -4.03
C ALA A 111 -12.23 26.54 -4.69
N GLN A 112 -10.95 26.88 -4.83
CA GLN A 112 -9.92 25.99 -5.36
C GLN A 112 -9.77 24.70 -4.55
N ILE A 113 -9.80 24.78 -3.22
CA ILE A 113 -9.72 23.60 -2.36
C ILE A 113 -10.99 22.74 -2.50
N VAL A 114 -12.18 23.36 -2.50
CA VAL A 114 -13.46 22.65 -2.67
C VAL A 114 -13.53 21.99 -4.05
N ASP A 115 -13.14 22.67 -5.12
CA ASP A 115 -13.04 22.11 -6.47
C ASP A 115 -12.11 20.88 -6.52
N GLY A 116 -10.96 20.97 -5.84
CA GLY A 116 -10.04 19.85 -5.68
C GLY A 116 -10.67 18.64 -5.01
N LEU A 117 -11.46 18.87 -3.95
CA LEU A 117 -12.16 17.82 -3.21
C LEU A 117 -13.27 17.17 -4.05
N THR A 118 -14.03 17.95 -4.80
CA THR A 118 -15.12 17.51 -5.69
C THR A 118 -14.62 16.72 -6.90
N LYS A 119 -13.54 17.17 -7.55
CA LYS A 119 -12.93 16.47 -8.71
C LYS A 119 -12.46 15.06 -8.40
N ILE A 120 -12.18 14.76 -7.13
CA ILE A 120 -11.77 13.44 -6.68
C ILE A 120 -12.97 12.48 -6.68
N SER A 121 -14.17 12.95 -6.40
CA SER A 121 -15.39 12.16 -6.27
C SER A 121 -16.06 11.85 -7.63
N GLY A 122 -15.89 12.70 -8.63
CA GLY A 122 -16.50 12.57 -9.97
C GLY A 122 -15.76 11.60 -10.90
N GLY A 123 -16.24 10.38 -11.06
CA GLY A 123 -15.72 9.42 -12.04
C GLY A 123 -16.01 9.82 -13.49
N ILE A 124 -14.99 10.19 -14.27
CA ILE A 124 -15.12 10.60 -15.69
C ILE A 124 -14.38 9.61 -16.60
N PHE A 125 -14.38 8.33 -16.45
CA PHE A 125 -13.87 7.48 -17.56
C PHE A 125 -14.47 6.07 -17.56
N GLY A 126 -14.56 5.49 -18.79
CA GLY A 126 -15.30 4.32 -19.17
C GLY A 126 -14.90 3.00 -18.52
N GLU A 127 -15.69 2.00 -18.81
CA GLU A 127 -15.83 0.68 -18.17
C GLU A 127 -14.57 -0.21 -18.05
N GLN A 128 -13.38 0.21 -18.45
CA GLN A 128 -12.19 -0.65 -18.52
C GLN A 128 -11.04 -0.29 -17.57
N ALA A 129 -10.97 0.93 -17.05
CA ALA A 129 -9.99 1.27 -16.02
C ALA A 129 -10.62 1.19 -14.63
N SER A 130 -9.87 0.75 -13.63
CA SER A 130 -10.33 0.72 -12.25
C SER A 130 -10.67 2.15 -11.81
N ALA A 131 -11.94 2.45 -11.64
CA ALA A 131 -12.42 3.77 -11.20
C ALA A 131 -11.70 4.26 -9.93
N GLN A 132 -11.22 3.35 -9.10
CA GLN A 132 -10.46 3.65 -7.88
C GLN A 132 -9.02 4.09 -8.16
N ALA A 133 -8.33 3.46 -9.10
CA ALA A 133 -6.97 3.87 -9.48
C ALA A 133 -7.00 5.26 -10.14
N GLU A 134 -8.03 5.55 -10.93
CA GLU A 134 -8.22 6.89 -11.52
C GLU A 134 -8.57 7.94 -10.47
N ASN A 135 -9.44 7.61 -9.52
CA ASN A 135 -9.75 8.51 -8.40
C ASN A 135 -8.50 8.78 -7.56
N PHE A 136 -7.67 7.76 -7.35
CA PHE A 136 -6.42 7.93 -6.63
C PHE A 136 -5.39 8.74 -7.43
N LYS A 137 -5.31 8.54 -8.76
CA LYS A 137 -4.50 9.38 -9.64
C LYS A 137 -4.92 10.85 -9.57
N LYS A 138 -6.23 11.12 -9.63
CA LYS A 138 -6.79 12.47 -9.48
C LYS A 138 -6.47 13.08 -8.11
N LEU A 139 -6.64 12.28 -7.03
CA LEU A 139 -6.28 12.68 -5.67
C LEU A 139 -4.84 13.18 -5.60
N LEU A 140 -3.91 12.41 -6.15
CA LEU A 140 -2.49 12.76 -6.13
C LEU A 140 -2.15 13.96 -7.02
N LEU A 141 -2.78 14.10 -8.19
CA LEU A 141 -2.64 15.28 -9.05
C LEU A 141 -3.11 16.55 -8.34
N THR A 142 -4.28 16.50 -7.72
CA THR A 142 -4.84 17.66 -6.99
C THR A 142 -3.99 18.00 -5.76
N MET A 143 -3.41 16.99 -5.09
CA MET A 143 -2.47 17.18 -3.99
C MET A 143 -1.22 17.96 -4.40
N SER A 144 -0.73 17.78 -5.64
CA SER A 144 0.44 18.51 -6.12
C SER A 144 0.19 20.01 -6.27
N ASP A 145 -1.07 20.43 -6.35
CA ASP A 145 -1.44 21.83 -6.47
C ASP A 145 -1.72 22.49 -5.10
N ASP A 146 -2.38 21.76 -4.20
CA ASP A 146 -2.61 22.21 -2.81
C ASP A 146 -2.74 21.01 -1.85
N ILE A 147 -1.77 20.83 -0.98
CA ILE A 147 -1.72 19.71 -0.02
C ILE A 147 -2.91 19.72 0.97
N ARG A 148 -3.56 20.86 1.21
CA ARG A 148 -4.72 20.95 2.10
C ARG A 148 -5.89 20.12 1.60
N VAL A 149 -5.99 19.89 0.30
CA VAL A 149 -7.02 19.02 -0.29
C VAL A 149 -6.89 17.60 0.26
N ILE A 150 -5.67 17.03 0.26
CA ILE A 150 -5.48 15.67 0.80
C ILE A 150 -5.66 15.61 2.31
N LEU A 151 -5.22 16.66 3.04
CA LEU A 151 -5.41 16.71 4.49
C LEU A 151 -6.89 16.70 4.88
N ILE A 152 -7.73 17.48 4.18
CA ILE A 152 -9.19 17.48 4.38
C ILE A 152 -9.79 16.13 3.98
N LYS A 153 -9.34 15.54 2.86
CA LYS A 153 -9.82 14.22 2.41
C LYS A 153 -9.47 13.09 3.37
N ILE A 154 -8.33 13.19 4.06
CA ILE A 154 -7.97 12.28 5.17
C ILE A 154 -8.91 12.49 6.37
N CYS A 155 -9.27 13.73 6.70
CA CYS A 155 -10.24 14.03 7.76
C CYS A 155 -11.64 13.47 7.43
N ASP A 156 -12.09 13.65 6.17
CA ASP A 156 -13.33 13.06 5.67
C ASP A 156 -13.30 11.53 5.78
N ARG A 157 -12.22 10.90 5.31
CA ARG A 157 -12.04 9.44 5.42
C ARG A 157 -12.06 8.97 6.87
N LEU A 158 -11.41 9.69 7.77
CA LEU A 158 -11.41 9.34 9.20
C LEU A 158 -12.80 9.39 9.81
N HIS A 159 -13.57 10.45 9.51
CA HIS A 159 -14.96 10.53 9.99
C HIS A 159 -15.83 9.41 9.39
N ASN A 160 -15.67 9.13 8.10
CA ASN A 160 -16.38 8.03 7.43
C ASN A 160 -16.04 6.67 8.06
N MET A 161 -14.78 6.44 8.45
CA MET A 161 -14.38 5.23 9.17
C MET A 161 -14.95 5.13 10.58
N ARG A 162 -15.04 6.25 11.32
CA ARG A 162 -15.66 6.33 12.66
C ARG A 162 -17.16 6.01 12.63
N THR A 163 -17.83 6.30 11.50
CA THR A 163 -19.29 6.10 11.32
C THR A 163 -19.61 4.92 10.37
N LEU A 164 -18.64 4.06 10.07
CA LEU A 164 -18.74 3.01 9.05
C LEU A 164 -19.74 1.90 9.40
N GLU A 165 -20.08 1.75 10.69
CA GLU A 165 -21.00 0.73 11.19
C GLU A 165 -22.40 0.81 10.56
N SER A 166 -22.86 2.01 10.20
CA SER A 166 -24.15 2.25 9.53
C SER A 166 -24.19 1.78 8.06
N GLN A 167 -23.04 1.46 7.46
CA GLN A 167 -22.97 1.04 6.07
C GLN A 167 -23.17 -0.48 5.90
N PRO A 168 -23.68 -0.95 4.75
CA PRO A 168 -23.76 -2.38 4.45
C PRO A 168 -22.38 -3.04 4.42
N ALA A 169 -22.28 -4.32 4.81
CA ALA A 169 -21.01 -5.06 4.94
C ALA A 169 -20.10 -4.97 3.72
N ASN A 170 -20.65 -5.08 2.50
CA ASN A 170 -19.87 -4.96 1.27
C ASN A 170 -19.22 -3.58 1.08
N LYS A 171 -19.89 -2.51 1.54
CA LYS A 171 -19.30 -1.17 1.56
C LYS A 171 -18.26 -1.02 2.67
N GLN A 172 -18.51 -1.64 3.85
CA GLN A 172 -17.56 -1.64 4.95
C GLN A 172 -16.21 -2.21 4.50
N TYR A 173 -16.20 -3.40 3.88
CA TYR A 173 -14.97 -4.03 3.37
C TYR A 173 -14.25 -3.18 2.33
N LYS A 174 -15.00 -2.59 1.39
CA LYS A 174 -14.42 -1.71 0.38
C LYS A 174 -13.74 -0.51 1.01
N ILE A 175 -14.45 0.22 1.88
CA ILE A 175 -13.96 1.44 2.50
C ILE A 175 -12.79 1.14 3.45
N ALA A 176 -12.84 0.05 4.21
CA ALA A 176 -11.75 -0.40 5.07
C ALA A 176 -10.49 -0.74 4.26
N GLY A 177 -10.62 -1.50 3.17
CA GLY A 177 -9.52 -1.84 2.28
C GLY A 177 -8.89 -0.62 1.61
N GLU A 178 -9.69 0.31 1.07
CA GLU A 178 -9.17 1.57 0.53
C GLU A 178 -8.44 2.38 1.61
N THR A 179 -8.99 2.42 2.81
CA THR A 179 -8.42 3.18 3.93
C THR A 179 -7.07 2.62 4.34
N LEU A 180 -6.97 1.30 4.52
CA LEU A 180 -5.73 0.64 4.91
C LEU A 180 -4.65 0.73 3.82
N TYR A 181 -5.06 0.67 2.55
CA TYR A 181 -4.15 0.58 1.41
C TYR A 181 -3.71 1.92 0.84
N ILE A 182 -4.51 2.98 1.02
CA ILE A 182 -4.28 4.29 0.41
C ILE A 182 -4.15 5.38 1.47
N TYR A 183 -5.18 5.56 2.31
CA TYR A 183 -5.26 6.72 3.20
C TYR A 183 -4.34 6.60 4.42
N ALA A 184 -4.21 5.43 5.03
CA ALA A 184 -3.30 5.25 6.17
C ALA A 184 -1.83 5.46 5.78
N PRO A 185 -1.32 4.94 4.63
CA PRO A 185 0.01 5.27 4.12
C PRO A 185 0.20 6.75 3.80
N LEU A 186 -0.78 7.41 3.21
CA LEU A 186 -0.73 8.85 2.96
C LEU A 186 -0.64 9.64 4.27
N ALA A 187 -1.47 9.30 5.26
CA ALA A 187 -1.41 9.91 6.58
C ALA A 187 -0.04 9.69 7.24
N ASN A 188 0.56 8.51 7.09
CA ASN A 188 1.90 8.21 7.57
C ASN A 188 2.97 9.10 6.89
N ARG A 189 2.89 9.26 5.56
CA ARG A 189 3.84 10.10 4.80
C ARG A 189 3.73 11.57 5.17
N LEU A 190 2.50 12.01 5.47
CA LEU A 190 2.23 13.38 5.93
C LEU A 190 2.49 13.59 7.42
N GLY A 191 3.03 12.58 8.14
CA GLY A 191 3.37 12.67 9.56
C GLY A 191 2.17 12.62 10.50
N LEU A 192 0.95 12.40 10.02
CA LEU A 192 -0.29 12.33 10.80
C LEU A 192 -0.42 10.98 11.53
N TYR A 193 0.50 10.70 12.47
CA TYR A 193 0.60 9.37 13.08
C TYR A 193 -0.62 8.95 13.89
N LYS A 194 -1.27 9.90 14.56
CA LYS A 194 -2.50 9.62 15.33
C LYS A 194 -3.61 9.18 14.38
N VAL A 195 -3.86 9.98 13.34
CA VAL A 195 -4.86 9.67 12.30
C VAL A 195 -4.53 8.36 11.59
N LYS A 196 -3.28 8.16 11.18
CA LYS A 196 -2.80 6.90 10.57
C LYS A 196 -3.10 5.69 11.45
N SER A 197 -2.75 5.76 12.73
CA SER A 197 -2.94 4.65 13.66
C SER A 197 -4.42 4.34 13.91
N GLU A 198 -5.26 5.36 13.93
CA GLU A 198 -6.72 5.19 14.07
C GLU A 198 -7.33 4.59 12.78
N LEU A 199 -6.93 5.09 11.60
CA LEU A 199 -7.38 4.54 10.31
C LEU A 199 -7.02 3.06 10.17
N GLU A 200 -5.78 2.68 10.51
CA GLU A 200 -5.34 1.28 10.51
C GLU A 200 -6.17 0.42 11.47
N ASN A 201 -6.40 0.92 12.69
CA ASN A 201 -7.11 0.17 13.72
C ASN A 201 -8.61 0.01 13.40
N LEU A 202 -9.25 1.06 12.86
CA LEU A 202 -10.63 0.99 12.39
C LEU A 202 -10.77 0.05 11.20
N SER A 203 -9.83 0.09 10.24
CA SER A 203 -9.83 -0.84 9.10
C SER A 203 -9.67 -2.29 9.56
N PHE A 204 -8.75 -2.54 10.48
CA PHE A 204 -8.53 -3.87 11.06
C PHE A 204 -9.79 -4.42 11.76
N ARG A 205 -10.54 -3.58 12.48
CA ARG A 205 -11.80 -3.96 13.12
C ARG A 205 -12.82 -4.51 12.13
N TYR A 206 -12.88 -3.96 10.89
CA TYR A 206 -13.82 -4.38 9.86
C TYR A 206 -13.28 -5.50 8.97
N GLU A 207 -11.96 -5.58 8.78
CA GLU A 207 -11.36 -6.63 7.95
C GLU A 207 -11.12 -7.94 8.73
N HIS A 208 -10.78 -7.87 10.03
CA HIS A 208 -10.43 -8.98 10.90
C HIS A 208 -11.11 -8.83 12.28
N PRO A 209 -12.45 -8.92 12.35
CA PRO A 209 -13.19 -8.61 13.59
C PRO A 209 -12.87 -9.58 14.75
N GLU A 210 -12.60 -10.85 14.47
CA GLU A 210 -12.31 -11.86 15.49
C GLU A 210 -10.94 -11.63 16.13
N GLU A 211 -9.91 -11.43 15.31
CA GLU A 211 -8.56 -11.13 15.77
C GLU A 211 -8.51 -9.79 16.50
N TYR A 212 -9.24 -8.79 16.00
CA TYR A 212 -9.37 -7.50 16.67
C TYR A 212 -9.96 -7.67 18.07
N ALA A 213 -11.08 -8.41 18.21
CA ALA A 213 -11.74 -8.67 19.50
C ALA A 213 -10.84 -9.46 20.46
N SER A 214 -10.14 -10.48 19.96
CA SER A 214 -9.19 -11.28 20.75
C SER A 214 -8.05 -10.42 21.32
N ILE A 215 -7.39 -9.63 20.48
CA ILE A 215 -6.28 -8.76 20.91
C ILE A 215 -6.79 -7.69 21.87
N LYS A 216 -7.94 -7.09 21.61
CA LYS A 216 -8.56 -6.08 22.50
C LYS A 216 -8.87 -6.67 23.88
N SER A 217 -9.41 -7.88 23.94
CA SER A 217 -9.67 -8.60 25.20
C SER A 217 -8.39 -8.86 25.98
N LYS A 218 -7.32 -9.34 25.33
CA LYS A 218 -6.00 -9.55 25.96
C LYS A 218 -5.38 -8.25 26.47
N LEU A 219 -5.52 -7.16 25.71
CA LEU A 219 -5.07 -5.82 26.16
C LEU A 219 -5.83 -5.37 27.40
N ALA A 220 -7.14 -5.56 27.46
CA ALA A 220 -7.96 -5.20 28.62
C ALA A 220 -7.60 -6.03 29.85
N SER A 221 -7.43 -7.36 29.71
CA SER A 221 -7.08 -8.25 30.81
C SER A 221 -5.70 -7.97 31.45
N THR A 222 -4.79 -7.34 30.69
CA THR A 222 -3.43 -7.01 31.16
C THR A 222 -3.28 -5.54 31.59
N GLU A 223 -4.34 -4.74 31.56
CA GLU A 223 -4.28 -3.29 31.79
C GLU A 223 -3.74 -2.93 33.17
N ALA A 224 -4.29 -3.53 34.24
CA ALA A 224 -3.86 -3.26 35.62
C ALA A 224 -2.35 -3.59 35.83
N SER A 225 -1.89 -4.73 35.33
CA SER A 225 -0.48 -5.10 35.44
C SER A 225 0.45 -4.23 34.61
N ARG A 226 -0.03 -3.66 33.50
CA ARG A 226 0.73 -2.69 32.70
C ARG A 226 0.86 -1.34 33.40
N HIS A 227 -0.21 -0.85 34.01
CA HIS A 227 -0.16 0.39 34.79
C HIS A 227 0.79 0.27 35.98
N GLU A 228 0.73 -0.83 36.72
CA GLU A 228 1.66 -1.09 37.81
C GLU A 228 3.12 -1.12 37.32
N LEU A 229 3.38 -1.80 36.20
CA LEU A 229 4.70 -1.82 35.58
C LEU A 229 5.16 -0.43 35.13
N PHE A 230 4.24 0.36 34.53
CA PHE A 230 4.51 1.73 34.11
C PHE A 230 4.92 2.59 35.29
N ASP A 231 4.14 2.60 36.38
CA ASP A 231 4.42 3.42 37.56
C ASP A 231 5.74 3.01 38.22
N GLN A 232 5.99 1.71 38.41
CA GLN A 232 7.23 1.22 38.97
C GLN A 232 8.46 1.56 38.11
N PHE A 233 8.30 1.59 36.80
CA PHE A 233 9.37 1.92 35.86
C PHE A 233 9.61 3.43 35.77
N THR A 234 8.56 4.25 35.79
CA THR A 234 8.68 5.71 35.60
C THR A 234 9.06 6.46 36.86
N ASN A 235 8.69 6.01 38.06
CA ASN A 235 9.01 6.69 39.33
C ASN A 235 10.51 7.04 39.51
N PRO A 236 11.48 6.13 39.25
CA PRO A 236 12.89 6.48 39.32
C PRO A 236 13.34 7.47 38.23
N ILE A 237 12.72 7.40 37.05
CA ILE A 237 12.99 8.32 35.94
C ILE A 237 12.52 9.73 36.32
N GLU A 238 11.32 9.85 36.90
CA GLU A 238 10.77 11.12 37.37
C GLU A 238 11.68 11.78 38.45
N ALA A 239 12.18 10.97 39.36
CA ALA A 239 13.11 11.46 40.38
C ALA A 239 14.39 12.06 39.74
N ALA A 240 14.96 11.38 38.75
CA ALA A 240 16.13 11.86 38.03
C ALA A 240 15.87 13.14 37.23
N LEU A 241 14.69 13.23 36.53
CA LEU A 241 14.32 14.42 35.78
C LEU A 241 14.05 15.61 36.68
N LYS A 242 13.47 15.41 37.87
CA LYS A 242 13.30 16.45 38.88
C LYS A 242 14.64 16.95 39.40
N GLU A 243 15.61 16.05 39.67
CA GLU A 243 16.95 16.41 40.07
C GLU A 243 17.67 17.24 38.99
N MET A 244 17.43 16.94 37.71
CA MET A 244 17.97 17.73 36.58
C MET A 244 17.31 19.09 36.42
N GLY A 245 16.20 19.38 37.12
CA GLY A 245 15.44 20.62 36.98
C GLY A 245 14.65 20.78 35.67
N ILE A 246 14.48 19.71 34.92
CA ILE A 246 13.80 19.75 33.61
C ILE A 246 12.29 19.78 33.82
N LYS A 247 11.59 20.60 33.03
CA LYS A 247 10.12 20.52 32.91
C LYS A 247 9.75 19.39 32.00
N TYR A 248 8.99 18.42 32.48
CA TYR A 248 8.67 17.23 31.74
C TYR A 248 7.21 16.76 31.93
N GLN A 249 6.76 15.94 30.98
CA GLN A 249 5.54 15.15 31.06
C GLN A 249 5.88 13.71 30.61
N ILE A 250 5.50 12.73 31.42
CA ILE A 250 5.64 11.31 31.03
C ILE A 250 4.25 10.79 30.62
N LYS A 251 4.17 10.14 29.45
CA LYS A 251 2.94 9.53 28.92
C LYS A 251 3.15 8.03 28.68
N GLU A 252 2.16 7.25 29.06
CA GLU A 252 2.04 5.85 28.65
C GLU A 252 1.63 5.79 27.17
N ARG A 253 2.22 4.88 26.43
CA ARG A 253 1.80 4.55 25.05
C ARG A 253 1.62 3.06 24.91
N VAL A 254 0.40 2.62 24.69
CA VAL A 254 0.07 1.22 24.36
C VAL A 254 -0.08 1.07 22.86
N LYS A 255 0.52 0.02 22.28
CA LYS A 255 0.36 -0.28 20.84
C LYS A 255 -1.08 -0.59 20.52
N THR A 256 -1.53 -0.12 19.34
CA THR A 256 -2.87 -0.42 18.82
C THR A 256 -3.02 -1.90 18.47
N PRO A 257 -4.24 -2.45 18.54
CA PRO A 257 -4.52 -3.83 18.11
C PRO A 257 -3.98 -4.17 16.73
N TYR A 258 -4.12 -3.29 15.74
CA TYR A 258 -3.54 -3.47 14.41
C TYR A 258 -2.01 -3.60 14.44
N SER A 259 -1.32 -2.73 15.17
CA SER A 259 0.15 -2.78 15.27
C SER A 259 0.65 -4.05 15.93
N ILE A 260 -0.11 -4.58 16.90
CA ILE A 260 0.18 -5.86 17.55
C ILE A 260 -0.03 -7.00 16.56
N TRP A 261 -1.19 -7.06 15.92
CA TRP A 261 -1.51 -8.08 14.93
C TRP A 261 -0.51 -8.11 13.78
N SER A 262 -0.20 -6.94 13.19
CA SER A 262 0.79 -6.83 12.13
C SER A 262 2.17 -7.35 12.54
N LYS A 263 2.56 -7.14 13.81
CA LYS A 263 3.81 -7.67 14.35
C LYS A 263 3.76 -9.17 14.57
N MET A 264 2.64 -9.70 15.04
CA MET A 264 2.41 -11.15 15.16
C MET A 264 2.55 -11.83 13.79
N GLN A 265 1.94 -11.27 12.75
CA GLN A 265 1.99 -11.81 11.39
C GLN A 265 3.39 -11.72 10.78
N ASN A 266 4.03 -10.54 10.84
CA ASN A 266 5.32 -10.31 10.19
C ASN A 266 6.50 -11.01 10.89
N LYS A 267 6.39 -11.31 12.19
CA LYS A 267 7.46 -11.96 12.97
C LYS A 267 7.12 -13.37 13.40
N HIS A 268 5.93 -13.86 13.04
CA HIS A 268 5.42 -15.19 13.42
C HIS A 268 5.51 -15.45 14.92
N VAL A 269 5.13 -14.44 15.74
CA VAL A 269 5.17 -14.49 17.20
C VAL A 269 3.76 -14.40 17.78
N THR A 270 3.57 -14.97 18.97
CA THR A 270 2.31 -14.87 19.72
C THR A 270 2.19 -13.51 20.42
N PHE A 271 0.99 -13.19 20.91
CA PHE A 271 0.75 -11.95 21.68
C PHE A 271 1.70 -11.81 22.88
N ASP A 272 1.94 -12.91 23.61
CA ASP A 272 2.73 -12.92 24.84
C ASP A 272 4.24 -12.74 24.58
N GLU A 273 4.70 -13.03 23.38
CA GLU A 273 6.08 -12.83 22.94
C GLU A 273 6.37 -11.38 22.49
N ILE A 274 5.34 -10.54 22.39
CA ILE A 274 5.52 -9.13 22.07
C ILE A 274 5.89 -8.34 23.32
N TYR A 275 7.16 -8.05 23.49
CA TYR A 275 7.71 -7.35 24.67
C TYR A 275 7.50 -5.83 24.66
N ASP A 276 7.22 -5.19 23.50
CA ASP A 276 7.09 -3.73 23.33
C ASP A 276 5.64 -3.27 23.15
N ILE A 277 4.69 -3.95 23.85
CA ILE A 277 3.28 -3.52 23.90
C ILE A 277 3.17 -2.18 24.62
N LEU A 278 3.96 -2.01 25.69
CA LEU A 278 4.06 -0.79 26.49
C LEU A 278 5.29 -0.01 26.06
N ALA A 279 5.13 1.28 25.81
CA ALA A 279 6.20 2.25 25.65
C ALA A 279 5.99 3.46 26.56
N VAL A 280 7.08 4.07 26.97
CA VAL A 280 7.10 5.29 27.79
C VAL A 280 7.55 6.46 26.93
N ARG A 281 6.81 7.55 26.96
CA ARG A 281 7.15 8.76 26.23
C ARG A 281 7.53 9.85 27.24
N ILE A 282 8.74 10.36 27.15
CA ILE A 282 9.22 11.49 27.95
C ILE A 282 9.20 12.72 27.04
N ILE A 283 8.33 13.66 27.37
CA ILE A 283 8.22 14.95 26.68
C ILE A 283 8.76 16.01 27.61
N PHE A 284 9.71 16.80 27.16
CA PHE A 284 10.30 17.86 27.94
C PHE A 284 10.22 19.22 27.24
N THR A 285 10.22 20.31 28.03
CA THR A 285 10.24 21.67 27.50
C THR A 285 11.65 22.20 27.64
N PRO A 286 12.41 22.41 26.55
CA PRO A 286 13.76 22.88 26.60
C PRO A 286 13.81 24.38 27.04
N ASP A 287 14.83 24.76 27.78
CA ASP A 287 15.01 26.18 28.13
C ASP A 287 15.42 27.05 26.93
N LYS A 288 16.22 26.44 26.01
CA LYS A 288 16.58 27.03 24.72
C LYS A 288 16.44 26.00 23.61
N ARG A 289 15.88 26.45 22.48
CA ARG A 289 15.66 25.58 21.31
C ARG A 289 16.97 24.97 20.78
N GLU A 290 18.07 25.67 20.85
CA GLU A 290 19.37 25.23 20.36
C GLU A 290 19.94 24.06 21.19
N GLU A 291 19.51 23.91 22.45
CA GLU A 291 19.94 22.85 23.36
C GLU A 291 19.05 21.60 23.33
N GLU A 292 17.94 21.63 22.57
CA GLU A 292 16.91 20.61 22.52
C GLU A 292 17.45 19.19 22.26
N ILE A 293 18.37 19.03 21.30
CA ILE A 293 19.01 17.74 20.99
C ILE A 293 19.92 17.31 22.14
N ASN A 294 20.74 18.24 22.69
CA ASN A 294 21.61 17.92 23.79
C ASN A 294 20.87 17.48 25.04
N GLU A 295 19.72 18.09 25.33
CA GLU A 295 18.87 17.70 26.46
C GLU A 295 18.26 16.30 26.26
N CYS A 296 17.89 15.91 25.05
CA CYS A 296 17.46 14.52 24.75
C CYS A 296 18.55 13.51 25.15
N PHE A 297 19.80 13.76 24.78
CA PHE A 297 20.92 12.90 25.14
C PHE A 297 21.26 12.96 26.62
N ASN A 298 21.15 14.11 27.30
CA ASN A 298 21.33 14.22 28.73
C ASN A 298 20.29 13.40 29.51
N ILE A 299 19.03 13.45 29.10
CA ILE A 299 17.96 12.59 29.64
C ILE A 299 18.29 11.12 29.41
N TYR A 300 18.74 10.74 28.22
CA TYR A 300 19.16 9.37 27.91
C TYR A 300 20.29 8.91 28.84
N VAL A 301 21.31 9.72 29.05
CA VAL A 301 22.43 9.41 29.98
C VAL A 301 21.91 9.22 31.40
N ALA A 302 20.99 10.07 31.86
CA ALA A 302 20.43 9.99 33.21
C ALA A 302 19.64 8.68 33.40
N ILE A 303 18.76 8.33 32.46
CA ILE A 303 17.95 7.08 32.57
C ILE A 303 18.78 5.81 32.37
N SER A 304 19.88 5.88 31.59
CA SER A 304 20.81 4.76 31.39
C SER A 304 21.64 4.41 32.66
N LYS A 305 21.76 5.36 33.61
CA LYS A 305 22.32 5.09 34.93
C LYS A 305 21.38 4.30 35.82
N ILE A 306 20.05 4.40 35.59
CA ILE A 306 19.00 3.71 36.36
C ILE A 306 18.73 2.32 35.77
N TYR A 307 18.63 2.23 34.43
CA TYR A 307 18.26 1.02 33.72
C TYR A 307 19.27 0.70 32.62
N LYS A 308 19.55 -0.59 32.42
CA LYS A 308 20.45 -1.03 31.36
C LYS A 308 19.76 -0.95 30.00
N SER A 309 20.41 -0.27 29.06
CA SER A 309 19.95 -0.16 27.68
C SER A 309 20.31 -1.39 26.85
N HIS A 310 19.44 -1.74 25.88
CA HIS A 310 19.75 -2.76 24.88
C HIS A 310 20.69 -2.15 23.81
N PRO A 311 21.91 -2.71 23.59
CA PRO A 311 22.93 -2.10 22.73
C PRO A 311 22.45 -1.82 21.30
N ASP A 312 21.75 -2.77 20.69
CA ASP A 312 21.35 -2.71 19.28
C ASP A 312 19.98 -2.01 19.04
N ARG A 313 19.42 -1.37 20.09
CA ARG A 313 18.09 -0.76 20.03
C ARG A 313 18.05 0.71 20.42
N LEU A 314 19.18 1.40 20.28
CA LEU A 314 19.22 2.86 20.28
C LEU A 314 18.93 3.32 18.85
N ARG A 315 17.91 4.17 18.68
CA ARG A 315 17.54 4.76 17.38
C ARG A 315 17.55 6.27 17.51
N ASP A 316 18.49 6.88 16.86
CA ASP A 316 18.67 8.33 16.83
C ASP A 316 17.95 8.91 15.61
N TRP A 317 16.72 9.36 15.86
CA TRP A 317 15.93 10.15 14.91
C TRP A 317 16.05 11.67 15.18
N LEU A 318 17.03 12.09 16.00
CA LEU A 318 17.33 13.49 16.27
C LEU A 318 18.35 14.03 15.27
N SER A 319 19.47 13.28 15.13
CA SER A 319 20.55 13.61 14.19
C SER A 319 20.12 13.40 12.72
N HIS A 320 19.24 12.43 12.49
CA HIS A 320 18.69 12.09 11.17
C HIS A 320 17.18 11.92 11.28
N PRO A 321 16.40 13.02 11.18
CA PRO A 321 14.93 12.95 11.18
C PRO A 321 14.41 12.04 10.09
N LYS A 322 13.23 11.46 10.32
CA LYS A 322 12.55 10.71 9.25
C LYS A 322 12.01 11.65 8.18
N ALA A 323 11.85 11.18 6.96
CA ALA A 323 11.31 11.94 5.81
C ALA A 323 9.94 12.59 6.04
N ASN A 324 9.24 12.24 7.10
CA ASN A 324 8.00 12.86 7.54
C ASN A 324 8.18 13.83 8.72
N GLY A 325 9.39 14.31 8.94
CA GLY A 325 9.74 15.28 10.00
C GLY A 325 9.74 14.71 11.42
N TYR A 326 9.61 13.39 11.60
CA TYR A 326 9.59 12.77 12.93
C TYR A 326 10.96 12.81 13.59
N GLN A 327 11.03 13.39 14.80
CA GLN A 327 12.23 13.50 15.63
C GLN A 327 11.98 12.90 17.01
N ALA A 328 12.84 12.02 17.48
CA ALA A 328 12.88 11.48 18.84
C ALA A 328 14.11 10.61 19.04
N LEU A 329 14.56 10.44 20.29
CA LEU A 329 15.52 9.42 20.65
C LEU A 329 14.76 8.22 21.22
N HIS A 330 14.90 7.06 20.59
CA HIS A 330 14.30 5.82 21.07
C HIS A 330 15.35 4.94 21.73
N VAL A 331 15.09 4.50 22.93
CA VAL A 331 15.93 3.57 23.67
C VAL A 331 15.10 2.44 24.25
N THR A 332 15.61 1.23 24.24
CA THR A 332 14.97 0.09 24.90
C THR A 332 15.72 -0.22 26.19
N LEU A 333 15.02 -0.16 27.33
CA LEU A 333 15.58 -0.32 28.67
C LEU A 333 15.01 -1.56 29.34
N MET A 334 15.84 -2.21 30.17
CA MET A 334 15.43 -3.37 30.98
C MET A 334 14.82 -2.91 32.29
N SER A 335 13.54 -3.20 32.52
CA SER A 335 12.88 -2.96 33.81
C SER A 335 13.42 -3.87 34.91
N LYS A 336 13.15 -3.55 36.18
CA LYS A 336 13.53 -4.39 37.35
C LYS A 336 12.82 -5.74 37.34
N GLN A 337 11.70 -5.88 36.64
CA GLN A 337 10.96 -7.15 36.45
C GLN A 337 11.46 -7.98 35.26
N GLY A 338 12.59 -7.59 34.62
CA GLY A 338 13.13 -8.32 33.47
C GLY A 338 12.38 -8.14 32.16
N ARG A 339 11.56 -7.08 32.03
CA ARG A 339 10.85 -6.75 30.80
C ARG A 339 11.53 -5.58 30.06
N TRP A 340 11.66 -5.72 28.74
CA TRP A 340 12.13 -4.65 27.90
C TRP A 340 11.01 -3.61 27.67
N ILE A 341 11.32 -2.32 27.90
CA ILE A 341 10.41 -1.21 27.71
C ILE A 341 11.06 -0.20 26.76
N GLU A 342 10.34 0.20 25.71
CA GLU A 342 10.77 1.26 24.80
C GLU A 342 10.50 2.62 25.46
N VAL A 343 11.52 3.48 25.49
CA VAL A 343 11.41 4.85 25.97
C VAL A 343 11.67 5.79 24.77
N GLN A 344 10.77 6.72 24.54
CA GLN A 344 10.84 7.74 23.50
C GLN A 344 11.06 9.09 24.16
N ILE A 345 12.20 9.73 23.88
CA ILE A 345 12.58 11.03 24.45
C ILE A 345 12.47 12.06 23.34
N ARG A 346 11.70 13.13 23.59
CA ARG A 346 11.49 14.22 22.64
C ARG A 346 11.05 15.51 23.35
N SER A 347 11.28 16.64 22.73
CA SER A 347 10.77 17.91 23.22
C SER A 347 9.28 18.07 22.95
N ASP A 348 8.64 19.09 23.54
CA ASP A 348 7.26 19.48 23.27
C ASP A 348 7.04 19.83 21.78
N ARG A 349 7.98 20.53 21.13
CA ARG A 349 7.95 20.81 19.70
C ARG A 349 7.99 19.51 18.87
N MET A 350 8.91 18.61 19.18
CA MET A 350 9.02 17.32 18.51
C MET A 350 7.77 16.45 18.72
N ASP A 351 7.14 16.54 19.90
CA ASP A 351 5.86 15.89 20.19
C ASP A 351 4.73 16.47 19.33
N GLU A 352 4.66 17.79 19.18
CA GLU A 352 3.68 18.45 18.33
C GLU A 352 3.83 18.04 16.85
N ILE A 353 5.07 18.03 16.33
CA ILE A 353 5.35 17.56 14.96
C ILE A 353 4.98 16.09 14.79
N ALA A 354 5.28 15.25 15.78
CA ALA A 354 4.93 13.83 15.73
C ALA A 354 3.42 13.57 15.80
N GLU A 355 2.63 14.42 16.43
CA GLU A 355 1.17 14.26 16.54
C GLU A 355 0.41 14.91 15.37
N GLN A 356 0.87 16.07 14.85
CA GLN A 356 0.18 16.85 13.82
C GLN A 356 0.85 16.82 12.44
N GLY A 357 2.04 16.20 12.33
CA GLY A 357 2.78 16.06 11.08
C GLY A 357 3.20 17.39 10.46
N PHE A 358 3.26 17.43 9.13
CA PHE A 358 3.64 18.64 8.39
C PHE A 358 2.70 19.83 8.62
N ALA A 359 1.47 19.60 9.06
CA ALA A 359 0.55 20.69 9.40
C ALA A 359 1.06 21.53 10.58
N ALA A 360 1.85 20.95 11.50
CA ALA A 360 2.50 21.69 12.58
C ALA A 360 3.51 22.72 12.05
N HIS A 361 4.24 22.43 10.97
CA HIS A 361 5.19 23.36 10.36
C HIS A 361 4.54 24.62 9.79
N TRP A 362 3.31 24.53 9.28
CA TRP A 362 2.58 25.69 8.75
C TRP A 362 2.09 26.64 9.82
N LYS A 363 1.96 26.20 11.08
CA LYS A 363 1.64 27.07 12.21
C LYS A 363 2.69 28.15 12.48
N TYR A 364 3.93 27.87 12.13
CA TYR A 364 5.06 28.80 12.39
C TYR A 364 5.28 29.81 11.26
N LYS A 365 4.57 29.67 10.10
CA LYS A 365 4.80 30.45 8.86
C LYS A 365 3.74 31.48 8.50
N GLU A 366 2.93 31.98 9.41
CA GLU A 366 2.02 33.11 9.12
C GLU A 366 2.75 34.48 8.97
N GLY A 367 4.10 34.51 8.80
CA GLY A 367 4.92 35.69 8.45
C GLY A 367 5.44 35.61 7.01
N GLU A 368 5.36 36.71 6.26
CA GLU A 368 5.70 36.80 4.82
C GLU A 368 7.18 36.53 4.46
N ASP A 369 8.09 36.30 5.41
CA ASP A 369 9.56 36.22 5.20
C ASP A 369 10.22 34.91 5.73
N ALA A 370 9.48 33.79 5.85
CA ALA A 370 10.07 32.56 6.36
C ALA A 370 10.76 31.75 5.26
N GLU A 371 12.08 31.57 5.34
CA GLU A 371 12.85 30.65 4.49
C GLU A 371 12.34 29.21 4.59
N TYR A 372 12.36 28.49 3.46
CA TYR A 372 11.98 27.06 3.40
C TYR A 372 12.92 26.23 4.28
N THR A 373 12.35 25.41 5.15
CA THR A 373 13.14 24.47 5.96
C THR A 373 13.51 23.22 5.14
N GLU A 374 14.55 22.47 5.57
CA GLU A 374 14.98 21.23 4.90
C GLU A 374 13.83 20.22 4.79
N ASP A 375 12.95 20.11 5.80
CA ASP A 375 11.78 19.23 5.83
C ASP A 375 10.75 19.56 4.73
N GLU A 376 10.59 20.83 4.36
CA GLU A 376 9.71 21.25 3.26
C GLU A 376 10.29 20.91 1.89
N ASN A 377 11.61 20.93 1.77
CA ASN A 377 12.30 20.50 0.56
C ASN A 377 12.05 19.00 0.31
N GLU A 378 12.05 18.15 1.33
CA GLU A 378 11.75 16.73 1.21
C GLU A 378 10.31 16.46 0.79
N LEU A 379 9.33 17.18 1.37
CA LEU A 379 7.94 17.08 0.96
C LEU A 379 7.74 17.51 -0.48
N ASN A 380 8.34 18.63 -0.89
CA ASN A 380 8.28 19.14 -2.26
C ASN A 380 8.99 18.20 -3.25
N GLU A 381 10.12 17.60 -2.88
CA GLU A 381 10.77 16.56 -3.70
C GLU A 381 9.88 15.33 -3.85
N TRP A 382 9.22 14.91 -2.78
CA TRP A 382 8.28 13.79 -2.84
C TRP A 382 7.07 14.11 -3.72
N LEU A 383 6.47 15.30 -3.58
CA LEU A 383 5.37 15.76 -4.45
C LEU A 383 5.80 15.81 -5.92
N ARG A 384 7.02 16.29 -6.20
CA ARG A 384 7.60 16.30 -7.54
C ARG A 384 7.78 14.87 -8.08
N THR A 385 8.26 13.95 -7.26
CA THR A 385 8.41 12.53 -7.65
C THR A 385 7.04 11.89 -7.97
N ILE A 386 6.02 12.18 -7.16
CA ILE A 386 4.65 11.74 -7.44
C ILE A 386 4.15 12.32 -8.75
N LYS A 387 4.38 13.61 -9.00
CA LYS A 387 4.01 14.27 -10.27
C LYS A 387 4.71 13.64 -11.47
N GLU A 388 6.01 13.34 -11.38
CA GLU A 388 6.75 12.63 -12.43
C GLU A 388 6.19 11.22 -12.72
N ILE A 389 5.73 10.50 -11.69
CA ILE A 389 5.07 9.19 -11.83
C ILE A 389 3.69 9.35 -12.49
N LEU A 390 2.96 10.42 -12.17
CA LEU A 390 1.62 10.70 -12.70
C LEU A 390 1.62 11.14 -14.16
N ASP A 391 2.65 11.88 -14.58
CA ASP A 391 2.83 12.37 -15.94
C ASP A 391 3.28 11.26 -16.91
N ASP A 392 3.77 10.12 -16.39
CA ASP A 392 4.12 8.97 -17.22
C ASP A 392 2.83 8.15 -17.50
N PRO A 393 2.41 8.00 -18.78
CA PRO A 393 1.23 7.21 -19.13
C PRO A 393 1.48 5.74 -18.87
N GLN A 394 0.98 5.23 -17.74
CA GLN A 394 1.11 3.82 -17.35
C GLN A 394 0.02 2.98 -18.02
N PRO A 395 0.37 1.79 -18.55
CA PRO A 395 -0.62 0.94 -19.24
C PRO A 395 -1.56 0.19 -18.29
N ASP A 396 -1.21 0.04 -16.99
CA ASP A 396 -2.01 -0.69 -16.01
C ASP A 396 -2.18 0.10 -14.71
N ALA A 397 -3.45 0.21 -14.27
CA ALA A 397 -3.83 0.84 -13.01
C ALA A 397 -3.22 0.15 -11.77
N MET A 398 -2.93 -1.15 -11.85
CA MET A 398 -2.32 -1.93 -10.77
C MET A 398 -0.83 -1.60 -10.62
N ASP A 399 -0.09 -1.49 -11.73
CA ASP A 399 1.32 -1.11 -11.72
C ASP A 399 1.53 0.30 -11.16
N PHE A 400 0.59 1.22 -11.47
CA PHE A 400 0.57 2.57 -10.94
C PHE A 400 0.40 2.59 -9.40
N LEU A 401 -0.58 1.85 -8.87
CA LEU A 401 -0.80 1.75 -7.44
C LEU A 401 0.40 1.13 -6.72
N ASP A 402 1.04 0.11 -7.31
CA ASP A 402 2.24 -0.51 -6.76
C ASP A 402 3.44 0.44 -6.75
N ALA A 403 3.63 1.23 -7.80
CA ALA A 403 4.70 2.23 -7.88
C ALA A 403 4.56 3.29 -6.78
N ILE A 404 3.35 3.79 -6.55
CA ILE A 404 3.09 4.78 -5.50
C ILE A 404 3.22 4.15 -4.12
N LYS A 405 2.71 2.93 -3.93
CA LYS A 405 2.81 2.21 -2.67
C LYS A 405 4.27 2.02 -2.24
N LEU A 406 5.15 1.64 -3.15
CA LEU A 406 6.59 1.53 -2.88
C LEU A 406 7.18 2.84 -2.34
N ASN A 407 6.68 3.99 -2.82
CA ASN A 407 7.10 5.30 -2.31
C ASN A 407 6.50 5.67 -0.94
N LEU A 408 5.29 5.17 -0.63
CA LEU A 408 4.58 5.52 0.61
C LEU A 408 5.03 4.69 1.83
N PHE A 409 5.43 3.44 1.62
CA PHE A 409 5.70 2.48 2.70
C PHE A 409 7.18 2.25 3.03
N ALA A 410 8.11 2.78 2.23
CA ALA A 410 9.52 2.47 2.41
C ALA A 410 10.06 3.04 3.75
N SER A 411 10.54 2.15 4.61
CA SER A 411 11.52 2.54 5.63
C SER A 411 12.82 2.97 4.92
N GLU A 412 13.55 3.91 5.50
CA GLU A 412 14.68 4.56 4.84
C GLU A 412 16.03 4.02 5.33
N ILE A 413 17.00 4.00 4.43
CA ILE A 413 18.41 3.77 4.71
C ILE A 413 19.21 4.98 4.24
N PHE A 414 20.35 5.23 4.89
CA PHE A 414 21.28 6.30 4.55
C PHE A 414 22.50 5.73 3.84
N VAL A 415 22.70 6.11 2.58
CA VAL A 415 23.77 5.60 1.70
C VAL A 415 24.68 6.76 1.34
N PHE A 416 25.98 6.53 1.32
CA PHE A 416 26.98 7.55 1.06
C PHE A 416 27.48 7.52 -0.38
N THR A 417 27.61 8.69 -1.00
CA THR A 417 28.40 8.81 -2.24
C THR A 417 29.90 8.73 -1.93
N PRO A 418 30.77 8.50 -2.93
CA PRO A 418 32.22 8.54 -2.71
C PRO A 418 32.76 9.88 -2.20
N LYS A 419 31.99 10.94 -2.38
CA LYS A 419 32.32 12.31 -1.85
C LYS A 419 31.86 12.52 -0.42
N GLY A 420 31.18 11.54 0.21
CA GLY A 420 30.65 11.63 1.55
C GLY A 420 29.25 12.28 1.65
N GLU A 421 28.59 12.58 0.52
CA GLU A 421 27.21 13.08 0.54
C GLU A 421 26.26 11.95 0.96
N ILE A 422 25.34 12.24 1.86
CA ILE A 422 24.32 11.31 2.32
C ILE A 422 23.13 11.33 1.36
N LYS A 423 22.66 10.16 0.96
CA LYS A 423 21.43 9.96 0.18
C LYS A 423 20.48 9.07 0.95
N THR A 424 19.29 9.58 1.20
CA THR A 424 18.21 8.81 1.80
C THR A 424 17.57 7.93 0.73
N MET A 425 17.53 6.62 0.98
CA MET A 425 17.00 5.63 0.04
C MET A 425 15.99 4.71 0.75
N PRO A 426 15.00 4.17 0.03
CA PRO A 426 14.10 3.17 0.60
C PRO A 426 14.83 1.88 0.99
N THR A 427 14.45 1.28 2.12
CA THR A 427 14.96 -0.05 2.51
C THR A 427 14.67 -1.09 1.44
N GLY A 428 15.66 -1.91 1.11
CA GLY A 428 15.59 -2.91 0.04
C GLY A 428 15.91 -2.38 -1.34
N CYS A 429 16.29 -1.11 -1.48
CA CYS A 429 16.77 -0.55 -2.74
C CYS A 429 18.08 -1.22 -3.17
N THR A 430 18.29 -1.29 -4.48
CA THR A 430 19.47 -1.89 -5.09
C THR A 430 20.51 -0.84 -5.51
N ALA A 431 21.69 -1.28 -5.87
CA ALA A 431 22.72 -0.42 -6.44
C ALA A 431 22.25 0.31 -7.71
N LEU A 432 21.36 -0.33 -8.50
CA LEU A 432 20.76 0.30 -9.67
C LEU A 432 19.74 1.39 -9.29
N ASP A 433 18.94 1.15 -8.26
CA ASP A 433 18.03 2.17 -7.71
C ASP A 433 18.80 3.44 -7.30
N PHE A 434 19.93 3.24 -6.63
CA PHE A 434 20.83 4.33 -6.24
C PHE A 434 21.36 5.10 -7.44
N ALA A 435 21.79 4.40 -8.52
CA ALA A 435 22.25 5.04 -9.74
C ALA A 435 21.18 5.93 -10.38
N PHE A 436 19.91 5.44 -10.46
CA PHE A 436 18.77 6.23 -10.95
C PHE A 436 18.37 7.37 -9.99
N SER A 437 18.64 7.24 -8.71
CA SER A 437 18.36 8.32 -7.73
C SER A 437 19.27 9.53 -7.94
N ILE A 438 20.54 9.29 -8.35
CA ILE A 438 21.50 10.35 -8.63
C ILE A 438 21.17 11.02 -9.95
N HIS A 439 21.16 10.27 -11.05
CA HIS A 439 20.86 10.81 -12.37
C HIS A 439 20.42 9.70 -13.35
N THR A 440 19.42 9.99 -14.19
CA THR A 440 18.90 9.03 -15.19
C THR A 440 19.99 8.48 -16.10
N PHE A 441 20.96 9.31 -16.52
CA PHE A 441 22.09 8.89 -17.35
C PHE A 441 22.96 7.84 -16.65
N LEU A 442 23.27 8.04 -15.36
CA LEU A 442 24.05 7.06 -14.58
C LEU A 442 23.31 5.73 -14.45
N GLY A 443 22.00 5.80 -14.16
CA GLY A 443 21.16 4.61 -14.08
C GLY A 443 21.08 3.85 -15.40
N SER A 444 20.86 4.53 -16.53
CA SER A 444 20.70 3.90 -17.84
C SER A 444 21.99 3.30 -18.41
N HIS A 445 23.16 3.77 -17.98
CA HIS A 445 24.47 3.31 -18.43
C HIS A 445 25.22 2.51 -17.34
N CYS A 446 24.56 2.13 -16.27
CA CYS A 446 25.15 1.42 -15.14
C CYS A 446 25.51 -0.02 -15.51
N ILE A 447 26.77 -0.42 -15.26
CA ILE A 447 27.28 -1.77 -15.48
C ILE A 447 27.52 -2.54 -14.18
N GLY A 448 27.62 -1.83 -13.04
CA GLY A 448 27.86 -2.38 -11.71
C GLY A 448 28.10 -1.27 -10.71
N ALA A 449 28.33 -1.63 -9.47
CA ALA A 449 28.70 -0.70 -8.42
C ALA A 449 29.80 -1.27 -7.54
N LYS A 450 30.53 -0.38 -6.83
CA LYS A 450 31.35 -0.77 -5.68
C LYS A 450 30.66 -0.33 -4.42
N VAL A 451 30.38 -1.26 -3.54
CA VAL A 451 29.84 -0.99 -2.19
C VAL A 451 30.95 -1.27 -1.18
N ASN A 452 31.29 -0.26 -0.38
CA ASN A 452 32.41 -0.34 0.56
C ASN A 452 33.70 -0.86 -0.09
N HIS A 453 34.01 -0.33 -1.28
CA HIS A 453 35.15 -0.68 -2.13
C HIS A 453 35.12 -2.09 -2.77
N LYS A 454 34.03 -2.87 -2.57
CA LYS A 454 33.87 -4.20 -3.19
C LYS A 454 32.93 -4.11 -4.40
N LEU A 455 33.29 -4.74 -5.50
CA LEU A 455 32.45 -4.82 -6.70
C LEU A 455 31.22 -5.68 -6.42
N VAL A 456 30.05 -5.15 -6.74
CA VAL A 456 28.76 -5.81 -6.55
C VAL A 456 27.90 -5.71 -7.82
N PRO A 457 26.96 -6.67 -8.05
CA PRO A 457 26.02 -6.60 -9.16
C PRO A 457 25.00 -5.48 -8.99
N LEU A 458 24.30 -5.13 -10.08
CA LEU A 458 23.25 -4.10 -10.08
C LEU A 458 22.08 -4.40 -9.10
N SER A 459 21.79 -5.68 -8.88
CA SER A 459 20.73 -6.18 -8.01
C SER A 459 21.11 -6.23 -6.52
N HIS A 460 22.36 -5.86 -6.17
CA HIS A 460 22.81 -5.85 -4.77
C HIS A 460 21.97 -4.90 -3.93
N LYS A 461 21.40 -5.40 -2.83
CA LYS A 461 20.59 -4.60 -1.88
C LYS A 461 21.49 -3.82 -0.95
N LEU A 462 21.26 -2.52 -0.89
CA LEU A 462 22.02 -1.59 -0.06
C LEU A 462 21.56 -1.59 1.38
N GLN A 463 22.46 -1.29 2.29
CA GLN A 463 22.24 -1.16 3.73
C GLN A 463 22.62 0.26 4.20
N SER A 464 22.10 0.65 5.37
CA SER A 464 22.47 1.94 5.96
C SER A 464 23.93 1.94 6.33
N GLY A 465 24.65 3.00 5.92
CA GLY A 465 26.11 3.14 6.11
C GLY A 465 26.95 2.74 4.90
N ASP A 466 26.35 2.15 3.86
CA ASP A 466 27.09 1.76 2.66
C ASP A 466 27.59 2.98 1.89
N GLN A 467 28.86 2.94 1.47
CA GLN A 467 29.42 3.88 0.50
C GLN A 467 29.35 3.27 -0.89
N VAL A 468 28.67 3.94 -1.83
CA VAL A 468 28.36 3.38 -3.16
C VAL A 468 28.98 4.22 -4.28
N GLU A 469 29.85 3.59 -5.08
CA GLU A 469 30.41 4.13 -6.31
C GLU A 469 29.77 3.44 -7.53
N ILE A 470 29.16 4.20 -8.43
CA ILE A 470 28.49 3.67 -9.63
C ILE A 470 29.49 3.58 -10.79
N LEU A 471 29.51 2.42 -11.44
CA LEU A 471 30.32 2.16 -12.62
C LEU A 471 29.45 2.21 -13.87
N THR A 472 29.86 2.98 -14.88
CA THR A 472 29.09 3.18 -16.12
C THR A 472 29.88 2.84 -17.35
N SER A 473 29.17 2.44 -18.42
CA SER A 473 29.74 2.26 -19.78
C SER A 473 28.81 2.87 -20.82
N LYS A 474 29.39 3.54 -21.82
CA LYS A 474 28.61 4.13 -22.93
C LYS A 474 27.94 3.07 -23.81
N SER A 475 28.42 1.84 -23.81
CA SER A 475 27.87 0.71 -24.56
C SER A 475 26.70 0.02 -23.83
N GLN A 476 26.46 0.36 -22.57
CA GLN A 476 25.38 -0.24 -21.77
C GLN A 476 24.03 0.39 -22.14
N HIS A 477 23.02 -0.46 -22.28
CA HIS A 477 21.65 -0.08 -22.52
C HIS A 477 20.74 -0.70 -21.46
N VAL A 478 19.61 -0.02 -21.21
CA VAL A 478 18.58 -0.49 -20.26
C VAL A 478 18.00 -1.82 -20.75
N GLN A 479 17.96 -2.80 -19.87
CA GLN A 479 17.44 -4.15 -20.15
C GLN A 479 16.06 -4.34 -19.51
N PRO A 480 15.11 -5.05 -20.17
CA PRO A 480 13.79 -5.35 -19.59
C PRO A 480 13.87 -6.09 -18.25
N SER A 481 14.89 -6.96 -18.07
CA SER A 481 15.12 -7.72 -16.83
C SER A 481 15.38 -6.85 -15.59
N TRP A 482 15.82 -5.60 -15.78
CA TRP A 482 16.12 -4.69 -14.68
C TRP A 482 14.88 -4.34 -13.83
N ILE A 483 13.70 -4.36 -14.44
CA ILE A 483 12.42 -4.13 -13.75
C ILE A 483 12.20 -5.13 -12.60
N ASN A 484 12.73 -6.36 -12.74
CA ASN A 484 12.45 -7.45 -11.80
C ASN A 484 13.16 -7.29 -10.45
N PHE A 485 14.24 -6.53 -10.36
CA PHE A 485 15.01 -6.39 -9.13
C PHE A 485 15.10 -4.96 -8.59
N VAL A 486 14.77 -3.93 -9.38
CA VAL A 486 14.68 -2.56 -8.84
C VAL A 486 13.46 -2.44 -7.93
N SER A 487 13.63 -1.72 -6.82
CA SER A 487 12.60 -1.58 -5.79
C SER A 487 11.97 -0.18 -5.76
N THR A 488 12.65 0.85 -6.30
CA THR A 488 12.11 2.21 -6.27
C THR A 488 11.19 2.51 -7.44
N ALA A 489 10.11 3.24 -7.18
CA ALA A 489 9.18 3.67 -8.23
C ALA A 489 9.87 4.57 -9.28
N LYS A 490 10.80 5.43 -8.86
CA LYS A 490 11.59 6.30 -9.75
C LYS A 490 12.41 5.48 -10.75
N ALA A 491 13.14 4.45 -10.29
CA ALA A 491 13.92 3.59 -11.17
C ALA A 491 13.00 2.80 -12.13
N LYS A 492 11.90 2.21 -11.63
CA LYS A 492 10.92 1.48 -12.45
C LYS A 492 10.33 2.37 -13.55
N ALA A 493 9.84 3.56 -13.19
CA ALA A 493 9.26 4.50 -14.15
C ALA A 493 10.27 4.93 -15.22
N LYS A 494 11.52 5.27 -14.83
CA LYS A 494 12.57 5.68 -15.79
C LYS A 494 12.97 4.52 -16.70
N ILE A 495 13.14 3.31 -16.18
CA ILE A 495 13.43 2.11 -16.98
C ILE A 495 12.32 1.87 -18.00
N GLN A 496 11.06 1.88 -17.57
CA GLN A 496 9.90 1.68 -18.45
C GLN A 496 9.81 2.76 -19.54
N ALA A 497 10.03 4.04 -19.17
CA ALA A 497 10.02 5.14 -20.12
C ALA A 497 11.11 4.99 -21.20
N ILE A 498 12.33 4.60 -20.80
CA ILE A 498 13.43 4.36 -21.73
C ILE A 498 13.10 3.19 -22.67
N LEU A 499 12.61 2.07 -22.12
CA LEU A 499 12.23 0.89 -22.92
C LEU A 499 11.12 1.24 -23.93
N ARG A 500 10.09 1.96 -23.52
CA ARG A 500 9.00 2.41 -24.42
C ARG A 500 9.55 3.31 -25.53
N ARG A 501 10.46 4.22 -25.19
CA ARG A 501 11.07 5.11 -26.19
C ARG A 501 11.88 4.30 -27.19
N ASN A 502 12.70 3.35 -26.71
CA ASN A 502 13.49 2.48 -27.58
C ASN A 502 12.59 1.63 -28.50
N ASN A 503 11.52 1.06 -27.95
CA ASN A 503 10.57 0.27 -28.74
C ASN A 503 9.90 1.13 -29.83
N ARG A 504 9.50 2.37 -29.52
CA ARG A 504 8.93 3.30 -30.53
C ARG A 504 9.93 3.68 -31.60
N GLU A 505 11.19 3.89 -31.24
CA GLU A 505 12.27 4.16 -32.20
C GLU A 505 12.52 2.93 -33.10
N GLN A 506 12.54 1.72 -32.54
CA GLN A 506 12.64 0.47 -33.30
C GLN A 506 11.43 0.26 -34.22
N GLN A 507 10.21 0.49 -33.74
CA GLN A 507 9.00 0.41 -34.54
C GLN A 507 9.05 1.37 -35.73
N LYS A 508 9.46 2.62 -35.56
CA LYS A 508 9.64 3.59 -36.67
C LYS A 508 10.69 3.13 -37.68
N GLN A 509 11.84 2.65 -37.19
CA GLN A 509 12.88 2.13 -38.09
C GLN A 509 12.38 0.92 -38.89
N GLY A 510 11.65 0.01 -38.23
CA GLY A 510 11.06 -1.14 -38.90
C GLY A 510 9.96 -0.74 -39.92
N GLU A 511 9.16 0.25 -39.59
CA GLU A 511 8.17 0.83 -40.51
C GLU A 511 8.84 1.45 -41.74
N GLU A 512 9.91 2.24 -41.55
CA GLU A 512 10.71 2.80 -42.66
C GLU A 512 11.32 1.70 -43.53
N MET A 513 11.88 0.63 -42.92
CA MET A 513 12.40 -0.53 -43.65
C MET A 513 11.30 -1.24 -44.44
N PHE A 514 10.11 -1.39 -43.88
CA PHE A 514 8.95 -1.98 -44.54
C PHE A 514 8.49 -1.11 -45.72
N HIS A 515 8.34 0.20 -45.58
CA HIS A 515 8.00 1.11 -46.67
C HIS A 515 9.01 1.09 -47.81
N GLN A 516 10.32 1.05 -47.48
CA GLN A 516 11.37 0.91 -48.49
C GLN A 516 11.26 -0.45 -49.23
N PHE A 517 10.93 -1.53 -48.56
CA PHE A 517 10.69 -2.82 -49.18
C PHE A 517 9.50 -2.81 -50.13
N LEU A 518 8.36 -2.23 -49.73
CA LEU A 518 7.17 -2.09 -50.59
C LEU A 518 7.46 -1.26 -51.83
N GLN A 519 8.16 -0.12 -51.66
CA GLN A 519 8.51 0.77 -52.76
C GLN A 519 9.48 0.08 -53.76
N LYS A 520 10.46 -0.65 -53.26
CA LYS A 520 11.44 -1.40 -54.08
C LYS A 520 10.77 -2.46 -54.95
N ASN A 521 9.69 -3.07 -54.46
CA ASN A 521 8.99 -4.16 -55.14
C ASN A 521 7.71 -3.69 -55.85
N GLY A 522 7.44 -2.36 -55.92
CA GLY A 522 6.28 -1.80 -56.62
C GLY A 522 4.94 -2.20 -56.03
N ILE A 523 4.88 -2.46 -54.72
CA ILE A 523 3.68 -2.83 -53.99
C ILE A 523 3.07 -1.58 -53.37
N GLU A 524 1.74 -1.45 -53.45
CA GLU A 524 1.01 -0.31 -52.87
C GLU A 524 1.13 -0.34 -51.36
N ASP A 525 1.49 0.86 -50.82
CA ASP A 525 1.66 1.02 -49.38
C ASP A 525 0.30 1.05 -48.70
N SER A 526 0.01 0.02 -47.90
CA SER A 526 -1.23 -0.11 -47.16
C SER A 526 -1.02 -0.71 -45.78
N LEU A 527 -1.76 -0.25 -44.78
CA LEU A 527 -1.78 -0.83 -43.42
C LEU A 527 -2.14 -2.32 -43.44
N ASN A 528 -2.94 -2.77 -44.40
CA ASN A 528 -3.33 -4.16 -44.56
C ASN A 528 -2.14 -5.04 -44.98
N ALA A 529 -1.16 -4.51 -45.73
CA ALA A 529 0.05 -5.24 -46.11
C ALA A 529 0.93 -5.58 -44.89
N ALA A 530 1.04 -4.66 -43.94
CA ALA A 530 1.77 -4.90 -42.70
C ALA A 530 1.08 -5.96 -41.81
N ASP A 531 -0.25 -5.89 -41.68
CA ASP A 531 -1.02 -6.86 -40.91
C ASP A 531 -0.99 -8.26 -41.57
N GLN A 532 -1.03 -8.34 -42.90
CA GLN A 532 -0.91 -9.59 -43.66
C GLN A 532 0.45 -10.25 -43.44
N LEU A 533 1.57 -9.49 -43.49
CA LEU A 533 2.88 -10.06 -43.24
C LEU A 533 3.12 -10.35 -41.76
N ALA A 534 2.52 -9.60 -40.83
CA ALA A 534 2.56 -9.94 -39.40
C ALA A 534 1.88 -11.31 -39.16
N GLU A 535 0.74 -11.60 -39.80
CA GLU A 535 0.09 -12.91 -39.74
C GLU A 535 0.91 -14.00 -40.42
N PHE A 536 1.52 -13.71 -41.59
CA PHE A 536 2.36 -14.65 -42.32
C PHE A 536 3.59 -15.09 -41.53
N HIS A 537 4.21 -14.17 -40.78
CA HIS A 537 5.34 -14.43 -39.89
C HIS A 537 4.94 -14.87 -38.48
N GLU A 538 3.66 -15.13 -38.22
CA GLU A 538 3.12 -15.56 -36.93
C GLU A 538 3.45 -14.58 -35.77
N VAL A 539 3.53 -13.30 -36.09
CA VAL A 539 3.79 -12.23 -35.11
C VAL A 539 2.47 -11.68 -34.57
N ARG A 540 2.45 -11.30 -33.31
CA ARG A 540 1.25 -10.92 -32.55
C ARG A 540 0.44 -9.77 -33.19
N ASN A 541 1.12 -8.77 -33.73
CA ASN A 541 0.53 -7.61 -34.41
C ASN A 541 1.61 -6.88 -35.23
N ARG A 542 1.19 -5.86 -36.04
CA ARG A 542 2.09 -5.07 -36.89
C ARG A 542 3.19 -4.33 -36.10
N GLU A 543 2.94 -3.91 -34.87
CA GLU A 543 3.92 -3.20 -34.05
C GLU A 543 5.10 -4.09 -33.70
N TYR A 544 4.83 -5.34 -33.30
CA TYR A 544 5.87 -6.37 -33.07
C TYR A 544 6.55 -6.78 -34.37
N PHE A 545 5.83 -6.77 -35.50
CA PHE A 545 6.40 -7.04 -36.81
C PHE A 545 7.43 -5.96 -37.19
N PHE A 546 7.10 -4.68 -37.04
CA PHE A 546 8.06 -3.60 -37.31
C PHE A 546 9.26 -3.66 -36.36
N GLN A 547 9.05 -3.98 -35.09
CA GLN A 547 10.15 -4.18 -34.15
C GLN A 547 11.06 -5.33 -34.61
N ALA A 548 10.50 -6.46 -35.01
CA ALA A 548 11.24 -7.62 -35.49
C ALA A 548 12.03 -7.32 -36.78
N LEU A 549 11.53 -6.45 -37.65
CA LEU A 549 12.24 -5.96 -38.83
C LEU A 549 13.44 -5.10 -38.43
N ALA A 550 13.28 -4.17 -37.49
CA ALA A 550 14.37 -3.32 -37.02
C ALA A 550 15.46 -4.13 -36.32
N GLU A 551 15.07 -5.14 -35.52
CA GLU A 551 15.99 -6.08 -34.86
C GLU A 551 16.61 -7.12 -35.81
N LYS A 552 16.18 -7.14 -37.07
CA LYS A 552 16.59 -8.09 -38.11
C LYS A 552 16.31 -9.56 -37.76
N THR A 553 15.34 -9.79 -36.87
CA THR A 553 14.85 -11.14 -36.57
C THR A 553 13.92 -11.66 -37.68
N ILE A 554 13.26 -10.74 -38.41
CA ILE A 554 12.58 -11.00 -39.67
C ILE A 554 13.33 -10.26 -40.77
N LEU A 555 13.62 -10.98 -41.87
CA LEU A 555 14.20 -10.45 -43.08
C LEU A 555 13.22 -10.59 -44.22
N LEU A 556 12.81 -9.47 -44.82
CA LEU A 556 11.86 -9.45 -45.94
C LEU A 556 12.53 -9.93 -47.23
N GLY A 557 11.88 -10.83 -47.97
CA GLY A 557 12.39 -11.42 -49.19
C GLY A 557 11.32 -11.69 -50.25
N GLU A 558 11.63 -12.51 -51.25
CA GLU A 558 10.73 -12.85 -52.37
C GLU A 558 9.42 -13.51 -51.90
N LYS A 559 9.45 -14.30 -50.84
CA LYS A 559 8.26 -14.97 -50.28
C LYS A 559 7.24 -13.99 -49.76
N ASP A 560 7.69 -12.88 -49.19
CA ASP A 560 6.83 -11.82 -48.65
C ASP A 560 6.16 -11.02 -49.77
N VAL A 561 6.88 -10.86 -50.91
CA VAL A 561 6.33 -10.27 -52.13
C VAL A 561 5.23 -11.18 -52.73
N ASP A 562 5.47 -12.47 -52.79
CA ASP A 562 4.50 -13.43 -53.31
C ASP A 562 3.24 -13.54 -52.42
N GLU A 563 3.39 -13.43 -51.12
CA GLU A 563 2.27 -13.40 -50.18
C GLU A 563 1.43 -12.13 -50.37
N LEU A 564 2.06 -10.95 -50.46
CA LEU A 564 1.36 -9.66 -50.70
C LEU A 564 0.69 -9.58 -52.07
N GLN A 565 1.28 -10.21 -53.12
CA GLN A 565 0.72 -10.27 -54.47
C GLN A 565 -0.34 -11.36 -54.64
N GLY A 566 -0.64 -12.15 -53.60
CA GLY A 566 -1.65 -13.21 -53.62
C GLY A 566 -1.30 -14.43 -54.46
N LYS A 567 -0.03 -14.59 -54.85
CA LYS A 567 0.43 -15.73 -55.67
C LYS A 567 0.40 -17.06 -54.89
N ASN A 568 0.42 -17.02 -53.57
CA ASN A 568 0.38 -18.19 -52.69
C ASN A 568 -1.03 -18.75 -52.42
N LYS A 569 -2.09 -18.09 -52.87
CA LYS A 569 -3.48 -18.55 -52.64
C LYS A 569 -3.88 -19.77 -53.45
N SER A 570 -3.11 -20.18 -54.47
CA SER A 570 -3.42 -21.31 -55.33
C SER A 570 -3.07 -22.71 -54.78
N ASN A 571 -2.33 -22.82 -53.66
CA ASN A 571 -1.85 -24.11 -53.15
C ASN A 571 -2.41 -24.58 -51.80
N LYS A 572 -3.32 -23.85 -51.18
CA LYS A 572 -3.97 -24.32 -49.93
C LYS A 572 -5.26 -25.11 -50.13
N GLY A 573 -5.65 -25.40 -51.39
CA GLY A 573 -6.94 -26.03 -51.74
C GLY A 573 -6.89 -27.51 -52.20
N GLY A 574 -5.75 -28.18 -52.26
CA GLY A 574 -5.67 -29.40 -53.04
C GLY A 574 -5.13 -30.71 -52.44
N TRP A 575 -4.64 -30.76 -51.22
CA TRP A 575 -3.94 -31.96 -50.75
C TRP A 575 -4.40 -32.52 -49.38
N ARG A 576 -5.66 -32.43 -49.09
CA ARG A 576 -6.25 -33.06 -47.88
C ARG A 576 -7.09 -34.31 -48.14
N LYS A 577 -6.95 -34.92 -49.32
CA LYS A 577 -7.51 -36.27 -49.59
C LYS A 577 -6.48 -37.08 -50.35
N LEU A 578 -5.83 -37.97 -49.68
CA LEU A 578 -5.12 -39.19 -50.10
C LEU A 578 -3.73 -39.30 -49.42
N VAL A 579 -3.70 -39.89 -48.27
CA VAL A 579 -2.82 -41.02 -47.93
C VAL A 579 -3.30 -41.62 -46.62
N PRO A 580 -3.75 -42.86 -46.57
CA PRO A 580 -3.95 -43.60 -45.33
C PRO A 580 -2.63 -44.28 -44.94
N PHE A 581 -2.34 -44.25 -43.67
CA PHE A 581 -1.56 -45.25 -42.99
C PHE A 581 -0.05 -45.36 -43.29
N LEU A 582 0.79 -44.83 -42.41
CA LEU A 582 1.94 -45.55 -41.84
C LEU A 582 2.49 -44.80 -40.63
N GLY A 583 2.60 -45.49 -39.55
CA GLY A 583 2.69 -45.10 -38.20
C GLY A 583 4.07 -44.73 -37.67
N ARG A 584 4.01 -44.36 -36.38
CA ARG A 584 5.02 -44.28 -35.34
C ARG A 584 5.85 -43.00 -35.23
N GLY A 585 5.56 -42.35 -34.14
CA GLY A 585 6.42 -41.36 -33.47
C GLY A 585 5.61 -40.60 -32.44
N LYS A 586 5.56 -41.12 -31.23
CA LYS A 586 4.94 -40.47 -30.05
C LYS A 586 5.65 -39.18 -29.74
N ASP A 587 4.92 -38.06 -29.75
CA ASP A 587 5.03 -37.04 -28.73
C ASP A 587 3.65 -36.41 -28.58
N SER A 588 2.94 -36.95 -27.61
CA SER A 588 1.59 -36.52 -27.22
C SER A 588 1.71 -35.27 -26.33
N LYS A 589 1.70 -34.07 -26.93
CA LYS A 589 1.10 -32.95 -26.25
C LYS A 589 -0.41 -33.16 -26.22
N ARG A 590 -0.91 -33.83 -25.18
CA ARG A 590 -2.32 -33.85 -24.81
C ARG A 590 -2.73 -32.39 -24.58
N LYS A 591 -3.40 -31.77 -25.53
CA LYS A 591 -4.45 -30.81 -25.21
C LYS A 591 -5.46 -31.59 -24.38
N LEU A 592 -5.45 -31.34 -23.08
CA LEU A 592 -6.60 -31.65 -22.23
C LEU A 592 -7.74 -30.78 -22.77
N GLU A 593 -8.67 -31.41 -23.46
CA GLU A 593 -10.00 -30.88 -23.68
C GLU A 593 -10.59 -30.60 -22.31
N ASP A 594 -10.76 -29.33 -22.01
CA ASP A 594 -11.53 -28.81 -20.88
C ASP A 594 -12.97 -29.34 -21.07
N LYS A 595 -13.31 -30.43 -20.39
CA LYS A 595 -14.69 -30.83 -20.19
C LYS A 595 -15.35 -29.71 -19.43
N GLY A 596 -16.25 -28.97 -20.06
CA GLY A 596 -16.87 -27.75 -19.61
C GLY A 596 -17.27 -27.78 -18.14
N GLN A 597 -16.42 -27.21 -17.29
CA GLN A 597 -16.82 -26.76 -15.97
C GLN A 597 -17.71 -25.54 -16.20
N GLU A 598 -18.99 -25.65 -15.91
CA GLU A 598 -19.91 -24.52 -15.89
C GLU A 598 -19.61 -23.67 -14.66
N PHE A 599 -18.81 -22.62 -14.85
CA PHE A 599 -18.55 -21.66 -13.80
C PHE A 599 -19.80 -20.81 -13.53
N PHE A 600 -20.01 -20.49 -12.26
CA PHE A 600 -21.08 -19.57 -11.85
C PHE A 600 -20.84 -18.18 -12.46
N VAL A 601 -21.81 -17.72 -13.27
CA VAL A 601 -21.75 -16.39 -13.90
C VAL A 601 -22.71 -15.45 -13.18
N VAL A 602 -22.18 -14.37 -12.64
CA VAL A 602 -22.95 -13.34 -11.93
C VAL A 602 -23.90 -12.63 -12.89
N THR A 603 -25.21 -12.78 -12.67
CA THR A 603 -26.28 -12.11 -13.45
C THR A 603 -26.52 -10.69 -12.91
N LYS A 604 -27.33 -9.88 -13.66
CA LYS A 604 -27.71 -8.52 -13.21
C LYS A 604 -28.51 -8.53 -11.91
N ASP A 605 -29.26 -9.58 -11.64
CA ASP A 605 -30.13 -9.73 -10.45
C ASP A 605 -29.41 -10.34 -9.24
N PHE A 606 -28.10 -10.62 -9.37
CA PHE A 606 -27.31 -11.21 -8.29
C PHE A 606 -27.20 -10.26 -7.10
N ASN A 607 -27.62 -10.72 -5.94
CA ASN A 607 -27.59 -9.92 -4.72
C ASN A 607 -26.18 -9.90 -4.09
N ARG A 608 -25.39 -8.90 -4.44
CA ARG A 608 -24.02 -8.70 -3.95
C ARG A 608 -23.91 -8.36 -2.46
N LYS A 609 -25.03 -8.12 -1.77
CA LYS A 609 -25.04 -7.80 -0.33
C LYS A 609 -25.08 -9.06 0.56
N LYS A 610 -25.39 -10.21 -0.02
CA LYS A 610 -25.39 -11.48 0.69
C LYS A 610 -24.05 -12.17 0.51
N PRO A 611 -23.49 -12.82 1.56
CA PRO A 611 -22.29 -13.61 1.42
C PRO A 611 -22.51 -14.79 0.46
N VAL A 612 -21.47 -15.14 -0.26
CA VAL A 612 -21.43 -16.32 -1.13
C VAL A 612 -21.01 -17.51 -0.26
N PHE A 613 -21.88 -18.53 -0.18
CA PHE A 613 -21.56 -19.76 0.55
C PHE A 613 -20.99 -20.81 -0.42
N ILE A 614 -19.80 -21.29 -0.09
CA ILE A 614 -19.11 -22.34 -0.85
C ILE A 614 -19.38 -23.66 -0.17
N SER A 615 -20.19 -24.49 -0.82
CA SER A 615 -20.60 -25.81 -0.33
C SER A 615 -20.06 -26.93 -1.22
N ASP A 616 -20.18 -28.16 -0.76
CA ASP A 616 -19.78 -29.37 -1.50
C ASP A 616 -20.43 -29.47 -2.89
N GLU A 617 -21.62 -28.89 -3.05
CA GLU A 617 -22.39 -28.96 -4.29
C GLU A 617 -21.96 -27.94 -5.34
N ASN A 618 -21.49 -26.76 -4.89
CA ASN A 618 -21.19 -25.64 -5.78
C ASN A 618 -19.70 -25.30 -5.90
N ILE A 619 -18.83 -25.99 -5.18
CA ILE A 619 -17.38 -25.71 -5.14
C ILE A 619 -16.74 -25.66 -6.52
N ASN A 620 -17.14 -26.54 -7.43
CA ASN A 620 -16.64 -26.60 -8.81
C ASN A 620 -17.09 -25.43 -9.70
N GLN A 621 -18.02 -24.61 -9.22
CA GLN A 621 -18.51 -23.43 -9.94
C GLN A 621 -17.65 -22.19 -9.69
N TYR A 622 -16.73 -22.23 -8.73
CA TYR A 622 -15.84 -21.13 -8.36
C TYR A 622 -14.39 -21.39 -8.77
N LYS A 623 -13.64 -20.34 -9.01
CA LYS A 623 -12.22 -20.41 -9.34
C LYS A 623 -11.38 -20.16 -8.10
N PHE A 624 -10.68 -21.17 -7.62
CA PHE A 624 -9.71 -21.02 -6.53
C PHE A 624 -8.38 -20.56 -7.10
N LYS A 625 -7.80 -19.49 -6.52
CA LYS A 625 -6.58 -18.87 -7.07
C LYS A 625 -5.33 -19.48 -6.46
N HIS A 626 -4.37 -19.80 -7.34
CA HIS A 626 -3.07 -20.37 -6.95
C HIS A 626 -2.15 -19.39 -6.22
N CYS A 627 -2.46 -18.10 -6.18
CA CYS A 627 -1.65 -17.10 -5.48
C CYS A 627 -1.71 -17.21 -3.96
N CYS A 628 -2.77 -17.84 -3.40
CA CYS A 628 -2.96 -17.98 -1.96
C CYS A 628 -3.56 -19.33 -1.54
N HIS A 629 -3.88 -20.22 -2.48
CA HIS A 629 -4.39 -21.57 -2.21
C HIS A 629 -5.44 -21.62 -1.09
N PRO A 630 -6.63 -20.97 -1.26
CA PRO A 630 -7.63 -20.92 -0.20
C PRO A 630 -8.22 -22.32 0.06
N ILE A 631 -8.27 -22.71 1.33
CA ILE A 631 -8.77 -24.01 1.81
C ILE A 631 -9.87 -23.81 2.85
N PRO A 632 -10.74 -24.79 3.10
CA PRO A 632 -11.75 -24.69 4.16
C PRO A 632 -11.15 -24.32 5.53
N GLY A 633 -11.79 -23.38 6.23
CA GLY A 633 -11.28 -22.80 7.46
C GLY A 633 -10.46 -21.52 7.28
N ASP A 634 -10.01 -21.19 6.07
CA ASP A 634 -9.42 -19.89 5.78
C ASP A 634 -10.51 -18.79 5.71
N ASP A 635 -10.16 -17.59 6.14
CA ASP A 635 -11.01 -16.41 5.88
C ASP A 635 -10.88 -15.99 4.42
N ILE A 636 -12.00 -16.04 3.68
CA ILE A 636 -12.01 -15.89 2.22
C ILE A 636 -12.87 -14.73 1.75
N LEU A 637 -12.59 -14.30 0.52
CA LEU A 637 -13.41 -13.36 -0.24
C LEU A 637 -13.57 -13.81 -1.68
N GLY A 638 -14.68 -13.40 -2.31
CA GLY A 638 -14.93 -13.58 -3.73
C GLY A 638 -14.59 -12.32 -4.53
N PHE A 639 -14.03 -12.49 -5.71
CA PHE A 639 -13.80 -11.41 -6.68
C PHE A 639 -14.50 -11.73 -8.00
N ILE A 640 -15.29 -10.80 -8.54
CA ILE A 640 -15.95 -10.95 -9.84
C ILE A 640 -14.97 -10.56 -10.94
N ASP A 641 -14.52 -11.53 -11.74
CA ASP A 641 -13.57 -11.33 -12.84
C ASP A 641 -14.21 -10.58 -14.06
N GLY A 642 -13.42 -10.30 -15.09
CA GLY A 642 -13.88 -9.66 -16.33
C GLY A 642 -14.92 -10.48 -17.12
N LYS A 643 -14.99 -11.81 -16.88
CA LYS A 643 -15.97 -12.73 -17.47
C LYS A 643 -17.21 -12.92 -16.59
N ARG A 644 -17.35 -12.14 -15.53
CA ARG A 644 -18.40 -12.23 -14.49
C ARG A 644 -18.38 -13.55 -13.70
N GLN A 645 -17.24 -14.23 -13.62
CA GLN A 645 -17.06 -15.43 -12.80
C GLN A 645 -16.49 -15.03 -11.43
N ILE A 646 -16.73 -15.87 -10.41
CA ILE A 646 -16.25 -15.57 -9.05
C ILE A 646 -14.94 -16.30 -8.81
N GLU A 647 -13.88 -15.54 -8.50
CA GLU A 647 -12.57 -16.01 -8.08
C GLU A 647 -12.46 -15.93 -6.56
N ILE A 648 -12.01 -17.00 -5.91
CA ILE A 648 -11.88 -17.10 -4.45
C ILE A 648 -10.42 -16.88 -4.07
N HIS A 649 -10.21 -15.98 -3.11
CA HIS A 649 -8.93 -15.67 -2.50
C HIS A 649 -9.02 -15.75 -0.98
N LYS A 650 -7.89 -15.96 -0.29
CA LYS A 650 -7.77 -15.65 1.13
C LYS A 650 -7.90 -14.13 1.32
N ARG A 651 -8.49 -13.70 2.44
CA ARG A 651 -8.72 -12.27 2.71
C ARG A 651 -7.41 -11.50 2.93
N ASP A 652 -6.40 -12.14 3.47
CA ASP A 652 -5.05 -11.64 3.71
C ASP A 652 -4.10 -11.71 2.49
N CYS A 653 -4.55 -12.32 1.39
CA CYS A 653 -3.77 -12.41 0.16
C CYS A 653 -3.36 -11.04 -0.38
N PRO A 654 -2.07 -10.81 -0.69
CA PRO A 654 -1.60 -9.52 -1.24
C PRO A 654 -2.31 -9.12 -2.56
N ILE A 655 -2.65 -10.11 -3.40
CA ILE A 655 -3.42 -9.88 -4.64
C ILE A 655 -4.86 -9.51 -4.31
N ALA A 656 -5.50 -10.18 -3.34
CA ALA A 656 -6.83 -9.83 -2.88
C ALA A 656 -6.90 -8.42 -2.31
N ALA A 657 -5.88 -8.01 -1.55
CA ALA A 657 -5.76 -6.65 -1.04
C ALA A 657 -5.67 -5.61 -2.16
N LYS A 658 -4.91 -5.89 -3.23
CA LYS A 658 -4.86 -5.06 -4.44
C LYS A 658 -6.20 -5.01 -5.16
N LEU A 659 -6.87 -6.15 -5.32
CA LEU A 659 -8.19 -6.24 -5.95
C LEU A 659 -9.24 -5.44 -5.15
N LYS A 660 -9.19 -5.47 -3.81
CA LYS A 660 -10.04 -4.63 -2.95
C LYS A 660 -9.81 -3.14 -3.23
N ALA A 661 -8.56 -2.71 -3.28
CA ALA A 661 -8.18 -1.32 -3.51
C ALA A 661 -8.54 -0.82 -4.91
N SER A 662 -8.46 -1.70 -5.93
CA SER A 662 -8.67 -1.32 -7.33
C SER A 662 -10.11 -1.57 -7.83
N PHE A 663 -10.75 -2.63 -7.35
CA PHE A 663 -12.04 -3.11 -7.86
C PHE A 663 -13.02 -3.46 -6.74
N GLY A 664 -13.04 -2.68 -5.65
CA GLY A 664 -13.84 -2.98 -4.46
C GLY A 664 -15.34 -3.19 -4.70
N ASN A 665 -15.90 -2.63 -5.80
CA ASN A 665 -17.28 -2.88 -6.23
C ASN A 665 -17.50 -4.31 -6.80
N ARG A 666 -16.43 -5.06 -7.06
CA ARG A 666 -16.44 -6.45 -7.55
C ARG A 666 -16.09 -7.47 -6.45
N ILE A 667 -15.82 -7.01 -5.23
CA ILE A 667 -15.56 -7.86 -4.08
C ILE A 667 -16.87 -8.33 -3.47
N LEU A 668 -16.89 -9.59 -3.10
CA LEU A 668 -18.01 -10.26 -2.43
C LEU A 668 -17.51 -10.84 -1.11
N ASP A 669 -18.33 -10.80 -0.09
CA ASP A 669 -18.11 -11.63 1.10
C ASP A 669 -18.32 -13.10 0.74
N ALA A 670 -17.39 -13.97 1.14
CA ALA A 670 -17.46 -15.40 0.87
C ALA A 670 -17.20 -16.19 2.16
N LYS A 671 -17.91 -17.31 2.33
CA LYS A 671 -17.79 -18.17 3.51
C LYS A 671 -17.85 -19.64 3.09
N TRP A 672 -17.10 -20.47 3.82
CA TRP A 672 -17.17 -21.91 3.66
C TRP A 672 -18.43 -22.48 4.35
N ASP A 673 -19.10 -23.40 3.65
CA ASP A 673 -20.24 -24.19 4.16
C ASP A 673 -20.05 -25.64 3.70
N MET A 674 -18.93 -26.25 4.13
CA MET A 674 -18.50 -27.59 3.70
C MET A 674 -18.93 -28.64 4.73
N GLN A 675 -19.56 -29.71 4.28
CA GLN A 675 -19.95 -30.85 5.10
C GLN A 675 -19.11 -32.10 4.79
N LYS A 676 -18.50 -32.17 3.60
CA LYS A 676 -17.65 -33.29 3.19
C LYS A 676 -16.18 -32.89 3.24
N LYS A 677 -15.32 -33.85 3.63
CA LYS A 677 -13.86 -33.66 3.55
C LYS A 677 -13.39 -33.84 2.11
N LEU A 678 -13.25 -32.74 1.38
CA LEU A 678 -12.62 -32.70 0.07
C LEU A 678 -11.13 -32.38 0.21
N HIS A 679 -10.34 -32.69 -0.81
CA HIS A 679 -8.90 -32.40 -0.81
C HIS A 679 -8.62 -31.08 -1.52
N PHE A 680 -7.79 -30.25 -0.90
CA PHE A 680 -7.32 -28.95 -1.38
C PHE A 680 -5.81 -28.93 -1.42
N ASP A 681 -5.25 -28.16 -2.36
CA ASP A 681 -3.81 -27.99 -2.44
C ASP A 681 -3.33 -26.92 -1.44
N ALA A 682 -2.36 -27.27 -0.60
CA ALA A 682 -1.70 -26.36 0.32
C ALA A 682 -0.19 -26.43 0.14
N VAL A 683 0.48 -25.31 0.40
CA VAL A 683 1.94 -25.18 0.31
C VAL A 683 2.49 -24.70 1.64
N ILE A 684 3.48 -25.42 2.18
CA ILE A 684 4.23 -25.00 3.36
C ILE A 684 5.69 -24.77 3.00
N ARG A 685 6.30 -23.79 3.65
CA ARG A 685 7.74 -23.50 3.60
C ARG A 685 8.41 -24.02 4.84
N LEU A 686 9.59 -24.58 4.64
CA LEU A 686 10.43 -25.17 5.68
C LEU A 686 11.79 -24.51 5.64
N GLU A 687 12.27 -24.02 6.78
CA GLU A 687 13.62 -23.49 6.92
C GLU A 687 14.30 -24.16 8.13
N GLY A 688 15.59 -24.51 7.99
CA GLY A 688 16.29 -25.15 9.09
C GLY A 688 17.74 -25.47 8.81
N ILE A 689 18.37 -26.21 9.72
CA ILE A 689 19.75 -26.69 9.62
C ILE A 689 19.74 -27.99 8.82
N ASP A 690 20.54 -28.05 7.76
CA ASP A 690 20.66 -29.27 6.95
C ASP A 690 21.40 -30.36 7.71
N ARG A 691 20.83 -31.55 7.70
CA ARG A 691 21.41 -32.76 8.29
C ARG A 691 21.00 -34.02 7.54
N VAL A 692 21.81 -35.03 7.65
CA VAL A 692 21.50 -36.37 7.10
C VAL A 692 20.18 -36.88 7.68
N GLY A 693 19.26 -37.30 6.81
CA GLY A 693 17.94 -37.84 7.19
C GLY A 693 16.81 -36.81 7.29
N MET A 694 17.06 -35.50 7.18
CA MET A 694 16.04 -34.45 7.27
C MET A 694 14.86 -34.70 6.34
N LEU A 695 15.11 -34.99 5.08
CA LEU A 695 14.11 -35.26 4.06
C LEU A 695 13.26 -36.49 4.39
N LEU A 696 13.88 -37.53 4.98
CA LEU A 696 13.18 -38.72 5.42
C LEU A 696 12.24 -38.40 6.58
N ASP A 697 12.68 -37.63 7.57
CA ASP A 697 11.88 -37.26 8.74
C ASP A 697 10.66 -36.41 8.31
N ILE A 698 10.86 -35.41 7.43
CA ILE A 698 9.77 -34.59 6.89
C ILE A 698 8.77 -35.47 6.15
N SER A 699 9.22 -36.32 5.22
CA SER A 699 8.34 -37.17 4.43
C SER A 699 7.63 -38.20 5.29
N LYS A 700 8.25 -38.74 6.33
CA LYS A 700 7.67 -39.69 7.29
C LYS A 700 6.52 -39.05 8.07
N ILE A 701 6.70 -37.83 8.54
CA ILE A 701 5.64 -37.12 9.27
C ILE A 701 4.46 -36.89 8.36
N ILE A 702 4.68 -36.25 7.18
CA ILE A 702 3.58 -35.87 6.29
C ILE A 702 2.87 -37.10 5.72
N SER A 703 3.62 -38.03 5.13
CA SER A 703 3.02 -39.14 4.40
C SER A 703 2.64 -40.33 5.29
N SER A 704 3.48 -40.70 6.31
CA SER A 704 3.24 -41.89 7.12
C SER A 704 2.41 -41.60 8.36
N GLN A 705 2.67 -40.48 9.06
CA GLN A 705 1.97 -40.18 10.33
C GLN A 705 0.67 -39.41 10.09
N MET A 706 0.66 -38.45 9.14
CA MET A 706 -0.51 -37.62 8.84
C MET A 706 -1.34 -38.16 7.67
N ASN A 707 -0.86 -39.20 6.99
CA ASN A 707 -1.51 -39.81 5.83
C ASN A 707 -1.88 -38.80 4.72
N VAL A 708 -0.98 -37.82 4.50
CA VAL A 708 -1.14 -36.74 3.53
C VAL A 708 -0.23 -36.99 2.33
N ASN A 709 -0.78 -36.85 1.13
CA ASN A 709 -0.04 -37.06 -0.11
C ASN A 709 0.76 -35.80 -0.48
N ILE A 710 2.08 -35.95 -0.63
CA ILE A 710 3.00 -34.91 -1.09
C ILE A 710 2.98 -34.90 -2.62
N HIS A 711 2.64 -33.76 -3.22
CA HIS A 711 2.69 -33.57 -4.68
C HIS A 711 4.04 -33.16 -5.17
N LYS A 712 4.69 -32.26 -4.44
CA LYS A 712 6.00 -31.75 -4.79
C LYS A 712 6.75 -31.38 -3.51
N LEU A 713 8.02 -31.75 -3.47
CA LEU A 713 8.93 -31.37 -2.41
C LEU A 713 10.17 -30.77 -3.05
N THR A 714 10.46 -29.53 -2.73
CA THR A 714 11.65 -28.81 -3.19
C THR A 714 12.49 -28.47 -1.99
N ILE A 715 13.77 -28.85 -1.96
CA ILE A 715 14.72 -28.49 -0.92
C ILE A 715 16.00 -28.02 -1.59
N ALA A 716 16.47 -26.86 -1.17
CA ALA A 716 17.78 -26.32 -1.54
C ALA A 716 18.61 -26.15 -0.27
N SER A 717 19.83 -26.66 -0.27
CA SER A 717 20.75 -26.52 0.86
C SER A 717 21.95 -25.67 0.43
N ASN A 718 22.26 -24.63 1.23
CA ASN A 718 23.42 -23.77 1.05
C ASN A 718 24.08 -23.56 2.43
N ASP A 719 25.39 -23.88 2.51
CA ASP A 719 26.22 -23.64 3.72
C ASP A 719 25.64 -24.19 5.04
N GLY A 720 24.98 -25.35 4.98
CA GLY A 720 24.43 -26.01 6.16
C GLY A 720 23.05 -25.53 6.60
N VAL A 721 22.43 -24.61 5.85
CA VAL A 721 21.03 -24.19 6.04
C VAL A 721 20.23 -24.65 4.82
N PHE A 722 19.03 -25.19 5.05
CA PHE A 722 18.14 -25.53 3.94
C PHE A 722 16.88 -24.64 3.95
N ASP A 723 16.41 -24.35 2.75
CA ASP A 723 15.10 -23.76 2.44
C ASP A 723 14.35 -24.73 1.53
N GLY A 724 13.11 -25.03 1.88
CA GLY A 724 12.31 -25.99 1.15
C GLY A 724 10.82 -25.62 1.11
N THR A 725 10.14 -26.16 0.10
CA THR A 725 8.68 -26.06 -0.03
C THR A 725 8.06 -27.43 -0.23
N VAL A 726 6.91 -27.65 0.42
CA VAL A 726 6.12 -28.87 0.30
C VAL A 726 4.74 -28.51 -0.22
N GLU A 727 4.38 -29.00 -1.39
CA GLU A 727 3.04 -28.94 -1.96
C GLU A 727 2.32 -30.26 -1.63
N MET A 728 1.18 -30.17 -0.94
CA MET A 728 0.46 -31.36 -0.43
C MET A 728 -1.05 -31.17 -0.51
N ARG A 729 -1.80 -32.28 -0.45
CA ARG A 729 -3.26 -32.28 -0.42
C ARG A 729 -3.78 -32.46 1.00
N VAL A 730 -4.52 -31.46 1.47
CA VAL A 730 -5.09 -31.37 2.82
C VAL A 730 -6.60 -31.23 2.77
N PHE A 731 -7.27 -31.38 3.90
CA PHE A 731 -8.73 -31.22 3.97
C PHE A 731 -9.15 -29.80 4.35
N ASP A 732 -8.46 -29.21 5.31
CA ASP A 732 -8.79 -27.93 5.88
C ASP A 732 -7.56 -27.28 6.57
N ARG A 733 -7.77 -26.09 7.11
CA ARG A 733 -6.73 -25.34 7.83
C ARG A 733 -6.25 -26.04 9.10
N GLU A 734 -7.14 -26.75 9.83
CA GLU A 734 -6.76 -27.50 11.03
C GLU A 734 -5.78 -28.60 10.69
N ASN A 735 -6.03 -29.32 9.59
CA ASN A 735 -5.13 -30.37 9.11
C ASN A 735 -3.74 -29.82 8.74
N VAL A 736 -3.68 -28.62 8.10
CA VAL A 736 -2.39 -27.96 7.83
C VAL A 736 -1.67 -27.58 9.13
N GLN A 737 -2.40 -27.04 10.10
CA GLN A 737 -1.83 -26.65 11.39
C GLN A 737 -1.27 -27.84 12.15
N GLU A 738 -1.99 -28.97 12.20
CA GLU A 738 -1.50 -30.20 12.82
C GLU A 738 -0.20 -30.71 12.16
N ILE A 739 -0.11 -30.64 10.82
CA ILE A 739 1.09 -31.02 10.08
C ILE A 739 2.26 -30.10 10.46
N MET A 740 2.01 -28.79 10.46
CA MET A 740 3.04 -27.79 10.80
C MET A 740 3.54 -27.98 12.23
N ASP A 741 2.65 -28.23 13.18
CA ASP A 741 3.03 -28.41 14.59
C ASP A 741 3.84 -29.72 14.81
N LYS A 742 3.52 -30.79 14.09
CA LYS A 742 4.35 -31.99 14.10
C LYS A 742 5.69 -31.80 13.42
N LEU A 743 5.74 -31.04 12.30
CA LEU A 743 7.00 -30.74 11.64
C LEU A 743 7.93 -29.89 12.50
N LYS A 744 7.41 -28.98 13.30
CA LYS A 744 8.21 -28.19 14.27
C LYS A 744 8.93 -29.07 15.33
N THR A 745 8.49 -30.32 15.53
CA THR A 745 9.17 -31.27 16.45
C THR A 745 10.38 -31.94 15.80
N VAL A 746 10.63 -31.77 14.51
CA VAL A 746 11.77 -32.34 13.80
C VAL A 746 13.04 -31.59 14.17
N ASP A 747 14.01 -32.33 14.71
CA ASP A 747 15.31 -31.75 15.09
C ASP A 747 16.00 -31.13 13.84
N GLY A 748 16.41 -29.87 13.97
CA GLY A 748 17.00 -29.09 12.89
C GLY A 748 16.03 -28.23 12.08
N LEU A 749 14.70 -28.44 12.16
CA LEU A 749 13.71 -27.52 11.59
C LEU A 749 13.57 -26.30 12.51
N GLN A 750 13.78 -25.11 11.99
CA GLN A 750 13.70 -23.85 12.73
C GLN A 750 12.39 -23.10 12.44
N GLU A 751 11.94 -23.11 11.19
CA GLU A 751 10.74 -22.40 10.79
C GLU A 751 9.88 -23.27 9.85
N VAL A 752 8.57 -23.29 10.14
CA VAL A 752 7.56 -23.98 9.33
C VAL A 752 6.40 -23.02 9.15
N THR A 753 6.18 -22.56 7.93
CA THR A 753 5.15 -21.56 7.62
C THR A 753 4.30 -22.02 6.43
N GLN A 754 3.00 -21.68 6.46
CA GLN A 754 2.14 -21.86 5.30
C GLN A 754 2.40 -20.73 4.32
N ILE A 755 2.69 -21.06 3.05
CA ILE A 755 2.81 -20.04 1.99
C ILE A 755 1.42 -19.50 1.69
N MET A 756 1.30 -18.18 1.80
CA MET A 756 0.07 -17.45 1.44
C MET A 756 -0.16 -17.47 -0.06
#